data_8e95d229fca33c9898d3f61297dfc3fe
#
_entry.id   8e95d229fca33c9898d3f61297dfc3fe
#
_cell.length_a   1.000
_cell.length_b   1.000
_cell.length_c   1.000
_cell.angle_alpha   90.00
_cell.angle_beta   90.00
_cell.angle_gamma   90.00
#
_symmetry.space_group_name_H-M   'P 1'
#
loop_
_entity.id
_entity.type
_entity.pdbx_description
1 polymer ?
#
loop_
_entity_poly.entity_id
_entity_poly.type
_entity_poly.pdbx_seq_one_letter_code
_entity_poly.pdbx_strand_id
1 'polypeptide(L)'
;MSSQLGSRLPLYVVLSKFDLLDGFDQFYSKLSAAKRNSLFGFTFKLDAVDTFDAWLGEYGEHYDRLLEQLFEQVIDQLDVPGSPALRSRLYSLHRQLLGLRPVLLGFLRETLASDRFTTPALVRGVYWSSVVQHGDVRNAFVREAAQPYKTSLPLVEGKTQGKALAYFIQKAFGRVIYKEAGLAGDNVRVARRKRQLLWVGSSVGVLAFCVAIASWHRYFDINGVKAASVLAKSREYSHHEVDQRLDPTGRNLLEPLDQIRDAVAVFGDYRAAWPGVADLGLYQGRTIGPTVDEAYLSLLSRRFLPALASGVIEAMDAAPPGSEQQMTALRVYRMLEDRRNRRAEWVEDWMAQQWQQAFPGQGQLQRDLMRHLKYALAYADTDLPQYRQRVSHVQQTLRKVPLPQRVYAGLKQQAQEQLHTGLDLRHQVGPAFDVVYQLSSGSSQGDNGVLLAPMLTAKGFKEYFEPRSQRFTEMAMIDQWVLGERAQLDYSDADQAALNERLRNLYSADYIDSWRRALNAFSVADFRDLDHGVTILEQLAGPAAPLHRLLETVRDNSSLLSPVNVGVADEAPSPVSVNSKPEQQQALVIQRAFAGLSAMLHAAGEKPSYYDETHAAIVAVHDYAKAVQGSPDRGKAALHAVHQRFSMTGHDPIGTLQRVATGLPEPINHHVRKVADQTAQVLNVEALRELERRWDAEVYSFFQQRLAERYPFVVRAPDASLEDFEAFFGPKGRLQQFQDQYLKLFLKDNLEALQDGLQGRSLIRTDVIEQLERADRIRETFFDQRGNLSVQFSIEPLGLSANQRTSLLDLDGQLISYTHGPSQITGIVWPNTLGQHVRSNLTLLRQNGNSSSLEYRGPWSMFRLLSRGALNGRTATSVDLSFKTGDGVMRYRLNAEKAFNPITQQPFKGFRLPRGLLQQPVRVALAEQADVPVM
;
A
#
# COMPACT_ATOMS: atom_id res chain seq x y z
N MET A 1 13.11 45.25 -10.79
CA MET A 1 11.94 45.77 -10.08
C MET A 1 11.81 47.29 -10.18
N SER A 2 12.82 48.08 -9.83
CA SER A 2 12.77 49.54 -9.90
C SER A 2 12.49 50.08 -11.31
N SER A 3 13.03 49.46 -12.36
CA SER A 3 12.80 49.90 -13.77
C SER A 3 11.39 49.53 -14.29
N GLN A 4 10.72 48.52 -13.71
CA GLN A 4 9.37 48.09 -14.13
C GLN A 4 8.25 48.82 -13.37
N LEU A 5 8.51 49.23 -12.12
CA LEU A 5 7.50 49.90 -11.28
C LEU A 5 7.57 51.42 -11.31
N GLY A 6 8.61 52.00 -11.90
CA GLY A 6 8.79 53.45 -11.96
C GLY A 6 8.98 54.13 -10.59
N SER A 7 9.14 53.34 -9.53
CA SER A 7 9.26 53.79 -8.14
C SER A 7 10.44 53.13 -7.45
N ARG A 8 11.12 53.86 -6.58
CA ARG A 8 12.26 53.41 -5.80
C ARG A 8 11.75 52.91 -4.42
N LEU A 9 11.85 51.61 -4.16
CA LEU A 9 11.33 51.00 -2.94
C LEU A 9 12.44 50.84 -1.87
N PRO A 10 12.18 51.13 -0.60
CA PRO A 10 13.12 50.90 0.47
C PRO A 10 13.26 49.36 0.75
N LEU A 11 14.50 48.91 0.95
CA LEU A 11 14.87 47.56 1.18
C LEU A 11 15.40 47.38 2.61
N TYR A 12 14.86 46.43 3.32
CA TYR A 12 15.25 46.08 4.70
C TYR A 12 15.76 44.67 4.74
N VAL A 13 16.91 44.47 5.36
CA VAL A 13 17.48 43.13 5.55
C VAL A 13 17.08 42.64 6.94
N VAL A 14 16.39 41.51 6.99
CA VAL A 14 16.00 40.88 8.26
C VAL A 14 16.63 39.51 8.38
N LEU A 15 17.48 39.34 9.35
CA LEU A 15 18.12 38.07 9.69
C LEU A 15 17.21 37.34 10.68
N SER A 16 16.64 36.24 10.22
CA SER A 16 15.77 35.40 11.04
C SER A 16 16.56 34.32 11.78
N LYS A 17 15.90 33.62 12.68
CA LYS A 17 16.52 32.53 13.44
C LYS A 17 17.70 32.92 14.31
N PHE A 18 17.63 34.10 14.88
CA PHE A 18 18.66 34.61 15.81
C PHE A 18 18.81 33.71 17.05
N ASP A 19 17.77 32.96 17.38
CA ASP A 19 17.74 31.95 18.45
C ASP A 19 18.68 30.76 18.25
N LEU A 20 19.19 30.54 17.06
CA LEU A 20 20.12 29.45 16.80
C LEU A 20 21.57 29.72 17.19
N LEU A 21 21.85 30.95 17.61
CA LEU A 21 23.16 31.28 18.21
C LEU A 21 23.27 30.75 19.65
N ASP A 22 24.40 30.10 19.92
CA ASP A 22 24.69 29.59 21.25
C ASP A 22 24.78 30.73 22.29
N GLY A 23 24.05 30.62 23.37
CA GLY A 23 23.92 31.67 24.38
C GLY A 23 22.68 32.55 24.23
N PHE A 24 21.93 32.45 23.15
CA PHE A 24 20.72 33.26 22.93
C PHE A 24 19.68 33.06 24.04
N ASP A 25 19.35 31.81 24.34
CA ASP A 25 18.34 31.48 25.36
C ASP A 25 18.76 31.97 26.76
N GLN A 26 20.04 31.86 27.08
CA GLN A 26 20.59 32.30 28.35
C GLN A 26 20.54 33.82 28.52
N PHE A 27 20.74 34.51 27.40
CA PHE A 27 20.77 35.97 27.39
C PHE A 27 19.37 36.60 27.32
N TYR A 28 18.52 36.09 26.44
CA TYR A 28 17.26 36.75 26.09
C TYR A 28 16.00 36.10 26.73
N SER A 29 16.09 34.92 27.37
CA SER A 29 14.92 34.25 27.96
C SER A 29 14.26 35.06 29.09
N LYS A 30 15.02 35.86 29.81
CA LYS A 30 14.55 36.66 30.96
C LYS A 30 14.04 38.05 30.58
N LEU A 31 14.04 38.41 29.30
CA LEU A 31 13.57 39.70 28.84
C LEU A 31 12.06 39.89 29.06
N SER A 32 11.68 41.06 29.56
CA SER A 32 10.27 41.46 29.61
C SER A 32 9.66 41.54 28.20
N ALA A 33 8.35 41.42 28.07
CA ALA A 33 7.64 41.54 26.79
C ALA A 33 7.96 42.83 26.03
N ALA A 34 8.13 43.94 26.77
CA ALA A 34 8.51 45.24 26.22
C ALA A 34 9.92 45.26 25.58
N LYS A 35 10.87 44.54 26.21
CA LYS A 35 12.25 44.43 25.73
C LYS A 35 12.35 43.40 24.56
N ARG A 36 11.57 42.33 24.61
CA ARG A 36 11.49 41.37 23.47
C ARG A 36 10.95 42.02 22.19
N ASN A 37 10.02 42.96 22.35
CA ASN A 37 9.49 43.75 21.26
C ASN A 37 10.36 44.94 20.84
N SER A 38 11.51 45.18 21.50
CA SER A 38 12.43 46.26 21.09
C SER A 38 13.01 45.99 19.72
N LEU A 39 13.59 46.99 19.12
CA LEU A 39 14.30 46.83 17.84
C LEU A 39 15.71 46.31 18.17
N PHE A 40 16.12 45.25 17.51
CA PHE A 40 17.50 44.77 17.50
C PHE A 40 18.04 44.85 16.07
N GLY A 41 18.89 45.80 15.86
CA GLY A 41 19.40 46.17 14.56
C GLY A 41 19.57 47.67 14.40
N PHE A 42 19.89 48.12 13.22
CA PHE A 42 20.16 49.54 12.96
C PHE A 42 19.62 49.96 11.59
N THR A 43 19.29 51.24 11.48
CA THR A 43 18.78 51.90 10.31
C THR A 43 19.85 52.82 9.77
N PHE A 44 20.12 52.80 8.48
CA PHE A 44 21.05 53.71 7.82
C PHE A 44 20.44 55.12 7.65
N LYS A 45 21.28 56.14 7.65
CA LYS A 45 20.82 57.53 7.43
C LYS A 45 20.27 57.70 6.04
N LEU A 46 19.27 58.55 5.86
CA LEU A 46 18.67 58.83 4.54
C LEU A 46 19.67 59.43 3.57
N ASP A 47 20.58 60.27 4.05
CA ASP A 47 21.58 60.91 3.21
C ASP A 47 22.64 59.94 2.68
N ALA A 48 22.89 58.86 3.37
CA ALA A 48 23.79 57.81 2.93
C ALA A 48 23.20 56.95 1.80
N VAL A 49 21.91 57.06 1.53
CA VAL A 49 21.19 56.24 0.54
C VAL A 49 21.31 56.86 -0.87
N ASP A 50 21.55 58.14 -0.95
CA ASP A 50 21.71 58.86 -2.25
C ASP A 50 23.17 58.84 -2.73
N THR A 51 24.11 58.46 -1.89
CA THR A 51 25.51 58.25 -2.26
C THR A 51 25.78 56.78 -2.48
N PHE A 52 26.45 56.51 -3.59
CA PHE A 52 26.74 55.15 -4.07
C PHE A 52 27.42 54.31 -2.97
N ASP A 53 26.72 53.25 -2.49
CA ASP A 53 27.17 52.33 -1.47
C ASP A 53 27.69 52.93 -0.14
N ALA A 54 27.35 54.17 0.17
CA ALA A 54 27.78 54.83 1.42
C ALA A 54 27.24 54.10 2.69
N TRP A 55 26.09 53.44 2.57
CA TRP A 55 25.51 52.61 3.63
C TRP A 55 26.41 51.43 4.06
N LEU A 56 27.28 50.91 3.15
CA LEU A 56 28.29 49.91 3.51
C LEU A 56 29.37 50.45 4.44
N GLY A 57 29.72 51.75 4.29
CA GLY A 57 30.62 52.40 5.23
C GLY A 57 30.00 52.55 6.64
N GLU A 58 28.73 52.97 6.67
CA GLU A 58 27.99 53.09 7.96
C GLU A 58 27.74 51.71 8.63
N TYR A 59 27.68 50.62 7.85
CA TYR A 59 27.48 49.29 8.41
C TYR A 59 28.48 48.93 9.49
N GLY A 60 29.75 49.18 9.27
CA GLY A 60 30.82 48.89 10.22
C GLY A 60 30.60 49.57 11.57
N GLU A 61 30.40 50.87 11.52
CA GLU A 61 30.22 51.72 12.73
C GLU A 61 28.92 51.33 13.50
N HIS A 62 27.85 51.04 12.80
CA HIS A 62 26.58 50.65 13.42
C HIS A 62 26.66 49.26 14.00
N TYR A 63 27.35 48.33 13.32
CA TYR A 63 27.54 46.98 13.82
C TYR A 63 28.46 46.97 15.05
N ASP A 64 29.53 47.72 15.01
CA ASP A 64 30.48 47.81 16.14
C ASP A 64 29.78 48.43 17.38
N ARG A 65 29.00 49.48 17.26
CA ARG A 65 28.17 50.02 18.33
C ARG A 65 27.15 49.02 18.89
N LEU A 66 26.54 48.22 17.99
CA LEU A 66 25.61 47.17 18.43
C LEU A 66 26.34 46.07 19.22
N LEU A 67 27.55 45.73 18.80
CA LEU A 67 28.40 44.78 19.54
C LEU A 67 28.85 45.33 20.91
N GLU A 68 29.26 46.62 20.96
CA GLU A 68 29.63 47.29 22.21
C GLU A 68 28.47 47.28 23.19
N GLN A 69 27.28 47.70 22.79
CA GLN A 69 26.07 47.68 23.61
C GLN A 69 25.69 46.29 24.08
N LEU A 70 25.87 45.28 23.25
CA LEU A 70 25.63 43.89 23.62
C LEU A 70 26.70 43.41 24.64
N PHE A 71 27.95 43.81 24.42
CA PHE A 71 29.06 43.41 25.31
C PHE A 71 28.91 44.00 26.71
N GLU A 72 28.52 45.25 26.83
CA GLU A 72 28.18 45.85 28.10
C GLU A 72 27.10 45.05 28.83
N GLN A 73 26.00 44.69 28.10
CA GLN A 73 24.93 43.89 28.69
C GLN A 73 25.37 42.46 29.04
N VAL A 74 26.33 41.88 28.27
CA VAL A 74 26.91 40.57 28.60
C VAL A 74 27.75 40.68 29.87
N ILE A 75 28.54 41.76 30.05
CA ILE A 75 29.32 41.97 31.24
C ILE A 75 28.42 42.09 32.48
N ASP A 76 27.33 42.86 32.37
CA ASP A 76 26.35 42.99 33.45
C ASP A 76 25.73 41.66 33.90
N GLN A 77 25.52 40.76 32.92
CA GLN A 77 24.98 39.43 33.19
C GLN A 77 26.03 38.41 33.67
N LEU A 78 27.30 38.61 33.36
CA LEU A 78 28.40 37.78 33.82
C LEU A 78 28.75 38.07 35.31
N ASP A 79 28.39 39.26 35.78
CA ASP A 79 28.61 39.69 37.17
C ASP A 79 27.61 39.03 38.17
N VAL A 80 26.52 38.44 37.62
CA VAL A 80 25.55 37.71 38.43
C VAL A 80 26.09 36.30 38.73
N PRO A 81 25.96 35.83 40.01
CA PRO A 81 26.41 34.48 40.39
C PRO A 81 25.78 33.40 39.54
N GLY A 82 26.59 32.67 38.80
CA GLY A 82 26.14 31.61 37.87
C GLY A 82 27.21 30.55 37.65
N SER A 83 26.80 29.41 37.08
CA SER A 83 27.72 28.32 36.74
C SER A 83 28.75 28.74 35.67
N PRO A 84 29.97 28.17 35.69
CA PRO A 84 30.96 28.44 34.63
C PRO A 84 30.45 28.18 33.22
N ALA A 85 29.62 27.16 33.06
CA ALA A 85 28.99 26.81 31.78
C ALA A 85 28.00 27.88 31.26
N LEU A 86 27.27 28.53 32.18
CA LEU A 86 26.37 29.64 31.85
C LEU A 86 27.14 30.86 31.34
N ARG A 87 28.22 31.21 32.07
CA ARG A 87 29.10 32.34 31.69
C ARG A 87 29.76 32.10 30.30
N SER A 88 30.22 30.90 30.06
CA SER A 88 30.80 30.54 28.78
C SER A 88 29.81 30.72 27.62
N ARG A 89 28.56 30.30 27.78
CA ARG A 89 27.50 30.49 26.76
C ARG A 89 27.12 31.97 26.58
N LEU A 90 27.00 32.73 27.62
CA LEU A 90 26.71 34.16 27.51
C LEU A 90 27.81 34.91 26.73
N TYR A 91 29.07 34.58 26.99
CA TYR A 91 30.19 35.15 26.24
C TYR A 91 30.27 34.65 24.83
N SER A 92 29.86 33.42 24.56
CA SER A 92 29.81 32.80 23.25
C SER A 92 28.90 33.58 22.29
N LEU A 93 27.77 34.08 22.75
CA LEU A 93 26.82 34.86 21.90
C LEU A 93 27.48 36.08 21.28
N HIS A 94 28.19 36.88 22.10
CA HIS A 94 28.91 38.05 21.63
C HIS A 94 30.00 37.70 20.60
N ARG A 95 30.79 36.65 20.87
CA ARG A 95 31.83 36.19 19.94
C ARG A 95 31.26 35.69 18.60
N GLN A 96 30.14 35.02 18.62
CA GLN A 96 29.48 34.59 17.37
C GLN A 96 29.02 35.80 16.56
N LEU A 97 28.44 36.82 17.18
CA LEU A 97 28.05 38.03 16.50
C LEU A 97 29.25 38.81 15.98
N LEU A 98 30.35 38.85 16.72
CA LEU A 98 31.60 39.44 16.26
C LEU A 98 32.10 38.74 14.99
N GLY A 99 32.09 37.41 14.94
CA GLY A 99 32.48 36.63 13.77
C GLY A 99 31.52 36.75 12.60
N LEU A 100 30.23 36.99 12.88
CA LEU A 100 29.23 37.20 11.84
C LEU A 100 29.42 38.52 11.06
N ARG A 101 30.06 39.51 11.67
CA ARG A 101 30.28 40.85 11.10
C ARG A 101 30.88 40.79 9.68
N PRO A 102 32.07 40.18 9.45
CA PRO A 102 32.69 40.13 8.13
C PRO A 102 31.87 39.29 7.11
N VAL A 103 31.26 38.20 7.61
CA VAL A 103 30.45 37.31 6.77
C VAL A 103 29.21 38.05 6.24
N LEU A 104 28.52 38.77 7.13
CA LEU A 104 27.34 39.54 6.76
C LEU A 104 27.71 40.73 5.84
N LEU A 105 28.83 41.40 6.12
CA LEU A 105 29.34 42.47 5.26
C LEU A 105 29.65 41.95 3.85
N GLY A 106 30.31 40.79 3.76
CA GLY A 106 30.58 40.11 2.48
C GLY A 106 29.29 39.80 1.74
N PHE A 107 28.32 39.18 2.42
CA PHE A 107 27.03 38.86 1.87
C PHE A 107 26.27 40.12 1.36
N LEU A 108 26.22 41.18 2.18
CA LEU A 108 25.54 42.44 1.83
C LEU A 108 26.22 43.10 0.63
N ARG A 109 27.56 43.09 0.58
CA ARG A 109 28.33 43.61 -0.54
C ARG A 109 28.07 42.85 -1.85
N GLU A 110 28.04 41.51 -1.78
CA GLU A 110 27.81 40.71 -2.98
C GLU A 110 26.36 40.79 -3.49
N THR A 111 25.38 40.90 -2.56
CA THR A 111 23.98 40.84 -2.93
C THR A 111 23.31 42.18 -3.18
N LEU A 112 23.74 43.25 -2.52
CA LEU A 112 23.05 44.56 -2.50
C LEU A 112 23.93 45.74 -2.93
N ALA A 113 25.25 45.58 -2.99
CA ALA A 113 26.11 46.62 -3.51
C ALA A 113 25.82 46.80 -5.01
N SER A 114 25.80 48.07 -5.41
CA SER A 114 25.49 48.43 -6.78
C SER A 114 26.78 48.76 -7.55
N ASP A 115 26.80 48.41 -8.81
CA ASP A 115 27.85 48.85 -9.74
C ASP A 115 27.43 50.18 -10.43
N ARG A 116 28.34 50.75 -11.18
CA ARG A 116 28.09 52.05 -11.86
C ARG A 116 26.96 52.01 -12.91
N PHE A 117 26.45 50.82 -13.23
CA PHE A 117 25.45 50.60 -14.29
C PHE A 117 24.08 50.24 -13.73
N THR A 118 23.98 49.96 -12.43
CA THR A 118 22.74 49.57 -11.78
C THR A 118 22.17 50.70 -10.92
N THR A 119 20.84 50.80 -10.85
CA THR A 119 20.17 51.75 -9.93
C THR A 119 20.46 51.31 -8.50
N PRO A 120 21.06 52.16 -7.64
CA PRO A 120 21.41 51.79 -6.30
C PRO A 120 20.16 51.37 -5.50
N ALA A 121 20.29 50.24 -4.78
CA ALA A 121 19.23 49.80 -3.91
C ALA A 121 19.06 50.77 -2.73
N LEU A 122 17.83 51.09 -2.37
CA LEU A 122 17.50 51.94 -1.22
C LEU A 122 17.57 51.08 0.06
N VAL A 123 18.78 50.65 0.46
CA VAL A 123 18.98 49.82 1.65
C VAL A 123 18.83 50.66 2.90
N ARG A 124 17.84 50.34 3.75
CA ARG A 124 17.47 51.14 4.91
C ARG A 124 18.02 50.62 6.24
N GLY A 125 18.26 49.32 6.37
CA GLY A 125 18.79 48.80 7.62
C GLY A 125 18.91 47.29 7.69
N VAL A 126 19.54 46.84 8.72
CA VAL A 126 19.76 45.42 9.03
C VAL A 126 19.20 45.12 10.44
N TYR A 127 18.38 44.10 10.52
CA TYR A 127 17.68 43.73 11.76
C TYR A 127 17.80 42.23 12.04
N TRP A 128 17.80 41.85 13.29
CA TRP A 128 17.78 40.47 13.70
C TRP A 128 16.44 40.13 14.35
N SER A 129 15.96 38.94 14.13
CA SER A 129 14.68 38.49 14.68
C SER A 129 14.66 36.98 14.94
N SER A 130 13.79 36.54 15.81
CA SER A 130 13.38 35.18 15.98
C SER A 130 11.90 35.15 16.31
N VAL A 131 11.13 34.28 15.63
CA VAL A 131 9.67 34.20 15.81
C VAL A 131 9.28 32.85 16.38
N VAL A 132 9.89 31.78 15.92
CA VAL A 132 9.65 30.41 16.40
C VAL A 132 10.99 29.81 16.77
N GLN A 133 11.19 29.56 18.05
CA GLN A 133 12.41 28.96 18.57
C GLN A 133 12.35 27.45 18.37
N HIS A 134 12.85 27.01 17.22
CA HIS A 134 12.95 25.58 16.86
C HIS A 134 14.19 25.36 15.99
N GLY A 135 15.02 24.45 16.40
CA GLY A 135 16.25 24.05 15.70
C GLY A 135 17.39 23.73 16.65
N ASP A 136 18.46 23.23 16.11
CA ASP A 136 19.68 22.91 16.84
C ASP A 136 20.54 24.17 16.98
N VAL A 137 20.87 24.53 18.18
CA VAL A 137 21.80 25.63 18.49
C VAL A 137 23.19 25.23 18.04
N ARG A 138 23.80 26.03 17.17
CA ARG A 138 25.12 25.72 16.59
C ARG A 138 26.11 26.86 16.93
N ASN A 139 27.27 26.49 17.46
CA ASN A 139 28.35 27.40 17.66
C ASN A 139 29.41 27.20 16.56
N ALA A 140 29.43 28.10 15.59
CA ALA A 140 30.34 28.03 14.44
C ALA A 140 31.80 28.09 14.84
N PHE A 141 32.14 28.88 15.85
CA PHE A 141 33.52 29.03 16.34
C PHE A 141 34.08 27.74 16.95
N VAL A 142 33.26 27.03 17.73
CA VAL A 142 33.69 25.76 18.34
C VAL A 142 33.94 24.73 17.24
N ARG A 143 33.12 24.73 16.20
CA ARG A 143 33.27 23.83 15.06
C ARG A 143 34.52 24.13 14.24
N GLU A 144 34.77 25.39 13.96
CA GLU A 144 35.91 25.83 13.14
C GLU A 144 37.25 25.65 13.88
N ALA A 145 37.26 25.89 15.21
CA ALA A 145 38.41 25.63 16.04
C ALA A 145 38.71 24.14 16.26
N ALA A 146 37.70 23.28 16.26
CA ALA A 146 37.87 21.83 16.43
C ALA A 146 38.44 21.14 15.20
N GLN A 147 38.19 21.67 13.99
CA GLN A 147 38.68 21.09 12.74
C GLN A 147 40.19 20.97 12.61
N PRO A 148 40.99 21.99 12.89
CA PRO A 148 42.46 21.92 12.80
C PRO A 148 43.05 20.92 13.79
N TYR A 149 42.44 20.77 14.96
CA TYR A 149 42.96 19.96 16.07
C TYR A 149 42.40 18.55 16.12
N LYS A 150 41.50 18.15 15.17
CA LYS A 150 40.85 16.82 15.11
C LYS A 150 40.28 16.35 16.45
N THR A 151 39.80 17.27 17.24
CA THR A 151 39.17 17.00 18.54
C THR A 151 37.66 16.75 18.34
N SER A 152 37.11 15.81 19.10
CA SER A 152 35.67 15.61 19.14
C SER A 152 34.99 16.86 19.69
N LEU A 153 34.01 17.38 18.95
CA LEU A 153 33.19 18.49 19.44
C LEU A 153 32.50 18.10 20.74
N PRO A 154 32.56 18.91 21.77
CA PRO A 154 31.70 18.71 22.92
C PRO A 154 30.27 18.79 22.45
N LEU A 155 29.50 17.75 22.69
CA LEU A 155 28.06 17.68 22.41
C LEU A 155 27.35 18.71 23.30
N VAL A 156 27.23 19.92 22.80
CA VAL A 156 26.32 20.93 23.36
C VAL A 156 24.96 20.68 22.69
N GLU A 157 24.24 19.68 23.18
CA GLU A 157 22.86 19.44 22.82
C GLU A 157 21.96 20.47 23.52
N GLY A 158 21.86 21.63 22.93
CA GLY A 158 20.81 22.59 23.24
C GLY A 158 19.71 22.48 22.20
N LYS A 159 18.75 21.58 22.40
CA LYS A 159 17.49 21.66 21.64
C LYS A 159 16.66 22.78 22.24
N THR A 160 16.39 23.82 21.48
CA THR A 160 15.35 24.79 21.84
C THR A 160 14.00 24.07 21.74
N GLN A 161 13.39 23.83 22.91
CA GLN A 161 12.01 23.33 23.00
C GLN A 161 11.08 24.41 22.44
N GLY A 162 10.32 24.10 21.40
CA GLY A 162 9.48 24.98 20.61
C GLY A 162 8.58 25.92 21.39
N LYS A 163 9.14 27.05 21.80
CA LYS A 163 8.40 28.22 22.30
C LYS A 163 8.20 29.17 21.11
N ALA A 164 6.97 29.53 20.80
CA ALA A 164 6.67 30.54 19.80
C ALA A 164 6.65 31.93 20.43
N LEU A 165 7.84 32.46 20.78
CA LEU A 165 8.01 33.81 21.30
C LEU A 165 8.66 34.68 20.23
N ALA A 166 7.99 35.75 19.84
CA ALA A 166 8.55 36.69 18.89
C ALA A 166 9.56 37.64 19.57
N TYR A 167 10.78 37.66 19.04
CA TYR A 167 11.86 38.56 19.46
C TYR A 167 12.17 39.56 18.34
N PHE A 168 12.16 40.85 18.69
CA PHE A 168 12.67 41.97 17.92
C PHE A 168 11.96 42.28 16.57
N ILE A 169 10.90 41.56 16.22
CA ILE A 169 10.27 41.73 14.89
C ILE A 169 9.15 42.78 14.88
N GLN A 170 8.36 42.90 15.97
CA GLN A 170 7.15 43.71 15.97
C GLN A 170 7.44 45.21 15.73
N LYS A 171 8.49 45.76 16.41
CA LYS A 171 8.88 47.14 16.21
C LYS A 171 9.66 47.41 14.93
N ALA A 172 10.34 46.40 14.37
CA ALA A 172 10.96 46.51 13.05
C ALA A 172 9.92 46.84 11.99
N PHE A 173 8.79 46.09 11.98
CA PHE A 173 7.70 46.39 11.06
C PHE A 173 6.95 47.69 11.43
N GLY A 174 6.50 47.83 12.68
CA GLY A 174 5.60 48.94 13.08
C GLY A 174 6.28 50.28 13.19
N ARG A 175 7.55 50.36 13.60
CA ARG A 175 8.25 51.65 13.78
C ARG A 175 9.20 52.07 12.66
N VAL A 176 9.67 51.08 11.87
CA VAL A 176 10.59 51.39 10.79
C VAL A 176 9.89 51.16 9.45
N ILE A 177 9.57 49.96 9.08
CA ILE A 177 9.13 49.60 7.73
C ILE A 177 7.83 50.33 7.34
N TYR A 178 6.80 50.29 8.19
CA TYR A 178 5.50 50.94 7.88
C TYR A 178 5.54 52.49 7.96
N LYS A 179 6.41 53.02 8.81
CA LYS A 179 6.54 54.50 8.90
C LYS A 179 7.26 55.11 7.69
N GLU A 180 8.14 54.37 7.08
CA GLU A 180 8.89 54.79 5.91
C GLU A 180 8.16 54.48 4.58
N ALA A 181 6.92 53.99 4.61
CA ALA A 181 6.13 53.66 3.41
C ALA A 181 5.90 54.87 2.48
N GLY A 182 6.02 56.10 3.00
CA GLY A 182 5.89 57.35 2.21
C GLY A 182 7.12 57.74 1.37
N LEU A 183 8.20 56.96 1.40
CA LEU A 183 9.40 57.27 0.59
C LEU A 183 9.30 56.87 -0.90
N ALA A 184 8.14 56.33 -1.34
CA ALA A 184 7.86 56.00 -2.74
C ALA A 184 7.11 57.17 -3.40
N GLY A 185 7.77 57.97 -4.19
CA GLY A 185 7.21 59.19 -4.82
C GLY A 185 7.26 59.19 -6.33
N ASP A 186 6.28 59.87 -6.93
CA ASP A 186 6.02 59.94 -8.39
C ASP A 186 6.74 61.09 -9.09
N ASN A 187 6.95 60.96 -10.42
CA ASN A 187 7.69 61.87 -11.26
C ASN A 187 6.77 62.68 -12.19
N VAL A 188 7.04 63.99 -12.32
CA VAL A 188 6.20 65.03 -12.95
C VAL A 188 6.56 65.26 -14.42
N ARG A 189 5.75 64.79 -15.36
CA ARG A 189 5.86 65.19 -16.78
C ARG A 189 4.60 65.09 -17.68
N VAL A 190 3.42 65.33 -17.20
CA VAL A 190 2.22 65.09 -18.06
C VAL A 190 1.27 66.25 -18.24
N ALA A 191 1.61 67.52 -17.96
CA ALA A 191 0.61 68.59 -17.90
C ALA A 191 0.45 69.50 -19.15
N ARG A 192 0.99 69.13 -20.31
CA ARG A 192 1.06 70.19 -21.40
C ARG A 192 0.32 69.87 -22.72
N ARG A 193 -0.58 68.92 -22.80
CA ARG A 193 -1.19 68.59 -24.13
C ARG A 193 -2.71 68.91 -24.33
N LYS A 194 -3.37 69.67 -23.51
CA LYS A 194 -4.85 69.78 -23.52
C LYS A 194 -5.48 71.01 -24.28
N ARG A 195 -4.76 71.81 -25.06
CA ARG A 195 -5.39 73.00 -25.59
C ARG A 195 -5.74 73.10 -27.09
N GLN A 196 -5.60 72.06 -27.88
CA GLN A 196 -5.76 72.16 -29.35
C GLN A 196 -7.07 71.51 -29.94
N LEU A 197 -7.94 70.99 -29.16
CA LEU A 197 -9.05 70.16 -29.68
C LEU A 197 -10.44 70.83 -29.72
N LEU A 198 -10.55 72.15 -29.45
CA LEU A 198 -11.85 72.78 -29.29
C LEU A 198 -12.50 73.40 -30.57
N TRP A 199 -11.78 73.47 -31.69
CA TRP A 199 -12.29 74.19 -32.88
C TRP A 199 -12.88 73.29 -33.99
N VAL A 200 -12.71 71.99 -33.92
CA VAL A 200 -13.24 71.11 -34.98
C VAL A 200 -14.72 70.69 -34.69
N GLY A 201 -15.16 70.88 -33.44
CA GLY A 201 -16.45 70.33 -32.99
C GLY A 201 -17.74 71.04 -33.52
N SER A 202 -17.67 72.30 -33.94
CA SER A 202 -18.90 73.03 -34.26
C SER A 202 -19.47 72.75 -35.66
N SER A 203 -18.66 72.35 -36.61
CA SER A 203 -19.14 72.14 -37.99
C SER A 203 -19.83 70.78 -38.19
N VAL A 204 -19.47 69.81 -37.33
CA VAL A 204 -20.10 68.47 -37.35
C VAL A 204 -21.50 68.48 -36.76
N GLY A 205 -21.81 69.47 -35.90
CA GLY A 205 -23.09 69.48 -35.17
C GLY A 205 -24.31 69.73 -36.04
N VAL A 206 -24.19 70.60 -37.09
CA VAL A 206 -25.36 70.93 -37.95
C VAL A 206 -25.71 69.76 -38.88
N LEU A 207 -24.73 69.08 -39.42
CA LEU A 207 -24.97 67.88 -40.27
C LEU A 207 -25.68 66.74 -39.47
N ALA A 208 -25.25 66.59 -38.24
CA ALA A 208 -25.84 65.57 -37.35
C ALA A 208 -27.31 65.85 -37.03
N PHE A 209 -27.73 67.15 -36.94
CA PHE A 209 -29.11 67.51 -36.62
C PHE A 209 -30.07 67.14 -37.77
N CYS A 210 -29.70 67.35 -39.02
CA CYS A 210 -30.55 66.98 -40.18
C CYS A 210 -30.69 65.44 -40.31
N VAL A 211 -29.59 64.74 -40.07
CA VAL A 211 -29.63 63.26 -40.06
C VAL A 211 -30.48 62.73 -38.88
N ALA A 212 -30.49 63.44 -37.77
CA ALA A 212 -31.28 63.03 -36.60
C ALA A 212 -32.79 63.10 -36.87
N ILE A 213 -33.30 64.21 -37.56
CA ILE A 213 -34.71 64.32 -37.88
C ILE A 213 -35.20 63.26 -38.88
N ALA A 214 -34.39 62.96 -39.91
CA ALA A 214 -34.72 61.91 -40.88
C ALA A 214 -34.72 60.55 -40.24
N SER A 215 -33.76 60.30 -39.35
CA SER A 215 -33.70 59.03 -38.54
C SER A 215 -34.89 58.93 -37.61
N TRP A 216 -35.33 60.02 -36.97
CA TRP A 216 -36.46 60.06 -36.05
C TRP A 216 -37.76 59.57 -36.72
N HIS A 217 -38.05 60.08 -37.92
CA HIS A 217 -39.25 59.70 -38.67
C HIS A 217 -39.22 58.25 -39.06
N ARG A 218 -38.05 57.76 -39.50
CA ARG A 218 -37.86 56.32 -39.84
C ARG A 218 -38.03 55.40 -38.62
N TYR A 219 -37.51 55.83 -37.48
CA TYR A 219 -37.65 55.06 -36.23
C TYR A 219 -39.08 55.04 -35.69
N PHE A 220 -39.84 56.13 -35.90
CA PHE A 220 -41.24 56.15 -35.54
C PHE A 220 -42.08 55.07 -36.29
N ASP A 221 -41.89 54.97 -37.60
CA ASP A 221 -42.57 53.99 -38.43
C ASP A 221 -42.17 52.56 -38.09
N ILE A 222 -40.89 52.28 -37.83
CA ILE A 222 -40.37 50.98 -37.43
C ILE A 222 -40.98 50.57 -36.09
N ASN A 223 -41.05 51.48 -35.12
CA ASN A 223 -41.65 51.18 -33.81
C ASN A 223 -43.14 50.91 -33.91
N GLY A 224 -43.85 51.62 -34.80
CA GLY A 224 -45.29 51.37 -35.05
C GLY A 224 -45.59 49.95 -35.58
N VAL A 225 -44.79 49.50 -36.55
CA VAL A 225 -44.89 48.13 -37.11
C VAL A 225 -44.51 47.08 -36.04
N LYS A 226 -43.49 47.32 -35.27
CA LYS A 226 -43.08 46.43 -34.19
C LYS A 226 -44.17 46.35 -33.11
N ALA A 227 -44.73 47.43 -32.68
CA ALA A 227 -45.79 47.43 -31.68
C ALA A 227 -47.03 46.66 -32.15
N ALA A 228 -47.42 46.82 -33.42
CA ALA A 228 -48.54 46.08 -34.04
C ALA A 228 -48.22 44.57 -34.08
N SER A 229 -46.97 44.19 -34.36
CA SER A 229 -46.60 42.76 -34.35
C SER A 229 -46.55 42.15 -32.92
N VAL A 230 -46.15 42.90 -31.91
CA VAL A 230 -46.25 42.49 -30.51
C VAL A 230 -47.71 42.23 -30.11
N LEU A 231 -48.63 43.15 -30.49
CA LEU A 231 -50.04 43.02 -30.18
C LEU A 231 -50.64 41.76 -30.84
N ALA A 232 -50.26 41.50 -32.10
CA ALA A 232 -50.74 40.30 -32.80
C ALA A 232 -50.29 39.01 -32.10
N LYS A 233 -49.00 38.91 -31.76
CA LYS A 233 -48.44 37.72 -31.05
C LYS A 233 -48.99 37.60 -29.61
N SER A 234 -49.21 38.69 -28.92
CA SER A 234 -49.80 38.65 -27.59
C SER A 234 -51.27 38.19 -27.59
N ARG A 235 -52.03 38.55 -28.67
CA ARG A 235 -53.40 38.02 -28.86
C ARG A 235 -53.41 36.55 -29.16
N GLU A 236 -52.49 36.06 -30.00
CA GLU A 236 -52.32 34.63 -30.28
C GLU A 236 -52.07 33.85 -28.99
N TYR A 237 -51.13 34.34 -28.16
CA TYR A 237 -50.85 33.75 -26.84
C TYR A 237 -52.11 33.77 -25.92
N SER A 238 -52.90 34.87 -25.89
CA SER A 238 -54.10 34.94 -25.04
C SER A 238 -55.23 34.01 -25.41
N HIS A 239 -55.27 33.51 -26.67
CA HIS A 239 -56.18 32.48 -27.14
C HIS A 239 -55.70 31.06 -26.95
N HIS A 240 -54.44 30.87 -26.53
CA HIS A 240 -53.86 29.58 -26.32
C HIS A 240 -54.27 29.05 -24.92
N GLU A 241 -54.90 27.86 -24.85
CA GLU A 241 -55.19 27.19 -23.59
C GLU A 241 -53.92 26.56 -23.06
N VAL A 242 -53.30 27.15 -22.03
CA VAL A 242 -52.10 26.60 -21.39
C VAL A 242 -52.47 25.35 -20.61
N ASP A 243 -51.86 24.22 -20.95
CA ASP A 243 -52.06 22.95 -20.24
C ASP A 243 -51.77 23.12 -18.74
N GLN A 244 -52.71 22.67 -17.91
CA GLN A 244 -52.59 22.80 -16.46
C GLN A 244 -51.80 21.65 -15.79
N ARG A 245 -51.49 20.61 -16.54
CA ARG A 245 -50.75 19.46 -16.00
C ARG A 245 -49.29 19.85 -15.75
N LEU A 246 -48.74 19.39 -14.63
CA LEU A 246 -47.31 19.52 -14.33
C LEU A 246 -46.58 18.44 -15.10
N ASP A 247 -45.91 18.83 -16.17
CA ASP A 247 -44.98 17.96 -16.90
C ASP A 247 -43.54 18.20 -16.39
N PRO A 248 -42.90 17.22 -15.73
CA PRO A 248 -41.55 17.37 -15.18
C PRO A 248 -40.53 17.82 -16.20
N THR A 249 -40.78 17.57 -17.48
CA THR A 249 -39.86 17.95 -18.56
C THR A 249 -40.11 19.37 -19.08
N GLY A 250 -41.26 19.96 -18.79
CA GLY A 250 -41.68 21.27 -19.32
C GLY A 250 -42.05 21.29 -20.79
N ARG A 251 -42.12 20.13 -21.48
CA ARG A 251 -42.42 20.04 -22.90
C ARG A 251 -43.79 20.59 -23.27
N ASN A 252 -44.84 20.33 -22.43
CA ASN A 252 -46.18 20.77 -22.68
C ASN A 252 -46.36 22.33 -22.66
N LEU A 253 -45.39 23.04 -22.14
CA LEU A 253 -45.34 24.50 -22.07
C LEU A 253 -44.52 25.12 -23.20
N LEU A 254 -43.88 24.37 -24.09
CA LEU A 254 -42.94 24.89 -25.07
C LEU A 254 -43.61 25.83 -26.06
N GLU A 255 -44.79 25.43 -26.60
CA GLU A 255 -45.50 26.23 -27.59
C GLU A 255 -45.96 27.59 -27.04
N PRO A 256 -46.65 27.68 -25.88
CA PRO A 256 -47.00 28.99 -25.29
C PRO A 256 -45.78 29.80 -24.87
N LEU A 257 -44.70 29.18 -24.46
CA LEU A 257 -43.44 29.84 -24.12
C LEU A 257 -42.79 30.48 -25.37
N ASP A 258 -42.76 29.73 -26.50
CA ASP A 258 -42.25 30.26 -27.75
C ASP A 258 -43.08 31.47 -28.28
N GLN A 259 -44.43 31.33 -28.24
CA GLN A 259 -45.33 32.42 -28.71
C GLN A 259 -45.09 33.72 -27.93
N ILE A 260 -45.05 33.67 -26.59
CA ILE A 260 -44.87 34.89 -25.77
C ILE A 260 -43.42 35.41 -25.86
N ARG A 261 -42.42 34.52 -25.94
CA ARG A 261 -41.06 34.92 -26.14
C ARG A 261 -40.86 35.66 -27.46
N ASP A 262 -41.47 35.16 -28.51
CA ASP A 262 -41.42 35.83 -29.84
C ASP A 262 -42.08 37.20 -29.81
N ALA A 263 -43.06 37.44 -28.96
CA ALA A 263 -43.61 38.78 -28.74
C ALA A 263 -42.61 39.68 -28.02
N VAL A 264 -41.91 39.15 -26.99
CA VAL A 264 -40.83 39.90 -26.27
C VAL A 264 -39.67 40.24 -27.20
N ALA A 265 -39.29 39.30 -28.10
CA ALA A 265 -38.14 39.47 -28.99
C ALA A 265 -38.34 40.50 -30.12
N VAL A 266 -39.54 40.92 -30.44
CA VAL A 266 -39.88 41.89 -31.53
C VAL A 266 -39.07 43.17 -31.41
N PHE A 267 -38.89 43.68 -30.19
CA PHE A 267 -38.14 44.91 -29.93
C PHE A 267 -36.63 44.62 -29.61
N GLY A 268 -36.19 43.38 -29.65
CA GLY A 268 -34.86 42.96 -29.23
C GLY A 268 -34.70 42.90 -27.69
N ASP A 269 -33.47 42.86 -27.23
CA ASP A 269 -33.22 42.86 -25.79
C ASP A 269 -33.37 44.29 -25.22
N TYR A 270 -34.58 44.59 -24.68
CA TYR A 270 -34.89 45.90 -24.10
C TYR A 270 -34.08 46.19 -22.82
N ARG A 271 -33.43 45.17 -22.23
CA ARG A 271 -32.59 45.29 -21.03
C ARG A 271 -31.15 45.64 -21.38
N ALA A 272 -30.75 45.41 -22.62
CA ALA A 272 -29.42 45.78 -23.06
C ALA A 272 -29.22 47.32 -23.01
N ALA A 273 -28.02 47.73 -22.62
CA ALA A 273 -27.64 49.16 -22.63
C ALA A 273 -27.49 49.64 -24.06
N TRP A 274 -28.60 50.11 -24.65
CA TRP A 274 -28.57 50.83 -25.91
C TRP A 274 -27.92 52.21 -25.68
N PRO A 275 -26.94 52.60 -26.45
CA PRO A 275 -26.49 53.94 -26.36
C PRO A 275 -27.63 54.86 -26.75
N GLY A 276 -28.09 55.70 -25.84
CA GLY A 276 -29.29 56.56 -25.98
C GLY A 276 -29.28 57.50 -27.16
N VAL A 277 -28.22 57.48 -27.93
CA VAL A 277 -28.03 58.26 -29.17
C VAL A 277 -28.52 57.48 -30.42
N ALA A 278 -28.64 56.19 -30.36
CA ALA A 278 -28.92 55.37 -31.56
C ALA A 278 -30.41 55.31 -31.94
N ASP A 279 -31.34 55.62 -31.04
CA ASP A 279 -32.79 55.56 -31.26
C ASP A 279 -33.47 56.97 -31.11
N LEU A 280 -32.70 57.96 -30.81
CA LEU A 280 -33.18 59.38 -30.64
C LEU A 280 -34.35 59.47 -29.59
N GLY A 281 -34.40 58.55 -28.63
CA GLY A 281 -35.40 58.50 -27.60
C GLY A 281 -36.77 57.88 -28.00
N LEU A 282 -36.91 57.33 -29.22
CA LEU A 282 -38.12 56.78 -29.75
C LEU A 282 -38.30 55.26 -29.51
N TYR A 283 -37.31 54.60 -28.95
CA TYR A 283 -37.34 53.16 -28.74
C TYR A 283 -38.45 52.77 -27.71
N GLN A 284 -39.52 52.16 -28.21
CA GLN A 284 -40.66 51.75 -27.41
C GLN A 284 -40.44 50.39 -26.68
N GLY A 285 -39.37 49.74 -26.98
CA GLY A 285 -39.02 48.46 -26.32
C GLY A 285 -38.93 48.60 -24.80
N ARG A 286 -38.50 49.77 -24.27
CA ARG A 286 -38.44 50.01 -22.81
C ARG A 286 -39.80 50.20 -22.16
N THR A 287 -40.84 50.51 -22.90
CA THR A 287 -42.21 50.66 -22.38
C THR A 287 -43.02 49.40 -22.59
N ILE A 288 -42.95 48.83 -23.79
CA ILE A 288 -43.71 47.64 -24.19
C ILE A 288 -43.03 46.37 -23.74
N GLY A 289 -41.69 46.31 -23.82
CA GLY A 289 -40.90 45.13 -23.45
C GLY A 289 -41.17 44.61 -22.05
N PRO A 290 -41.10 45.45 -21.00
CA PRO A 290 -41.38 45.02 -19.63
C PRO A 290 -42.75 44.39 -19.45
N THR A 291 -43.78 44.98 -20.07
CA THR A 291 -45.18 44.52 -19.94
C THR A 291 -45.40 43.15 -20.58
N VAL A 292 -44.84 42.94 -21.77
CA VAL A 292 -44.93 41.65 -22.47
C VAL A 292 -44.03 40.60 -21.79
N ASP A 293 -42.88 41.04 -21.33
CA ASP A 293 -41.94 40.18 -20.62
C ASP A 293 -42.48 39.74 -19.25
N GLU A 294 -43.29 40.61 -18.57
CA GLU A 294 -43.99 40.21 -17.32
C GLU A 294 -44.91 39.01 -17.55
N ALA A 295 -45.62 38.93 -18.67
CA ALA A 295 -46.42 37.77 -19.03
C ALA A 295 -45.54 36.54 -19.26
N TYR A 296 -44.44 36.71 -19.97
CA TYR A 296 -43.45 35.60 -20.17
C TYR A 296 -42.84 35.14 -18.86
N LEU A 297 -42.37 36.05 -18.04
CA LEU A 297 -41.82 35.77 -16.72
C LEU A 297 -42.88 35.15 -15.79
N SER A 298 -44.12 35.55 -15.88
CA SER A 298 -45.21 34.94 -15.13
C SER A 298 -45.45 33.47 -15.54
N LEU A 299 -45.41 33.17 -16.84
CA LEU A 299 -45.52 31.78 -17.31
C LEU A 299 -44.31 30.96 -16.88
N LEU A 300 -43.09 31.51 -16.98
CA LEU A 300 -41.85 30.86 -16.54
C LEU A 300 -41.89 30.61 -15.02
N SER A 301 -42.26 31.61 -14.21
CA SER A 301 -42.20 31.53 -12.76
C SER A 301 -43.33 30.67 -12.16
N ARG A 302 -44.55 30.74 -12.71
CA ARG A 302 -45.76 30.06 -12.16
C ARG A 302 -45.99 28.68 -12.74
N ARG A 303 -45.44 28.35 -13.91
CA ARG A 303 -45.65 27.09 -14.60
C ARG A 303 -44.39 26.33 -14.95
N PHE A 304 -43.46 26.97 -15.69
CA PHE A 304 -42.28 26.25 -16.21
C PHE A 304 -41.33 25.85 -15.10
N LEU A 305 -40.87 26.78 -14.26
CA LEU A 305 -39.97 26.46 -13.16
C LEU A 305 -40.60 25.49 -12.14
N PRO A 306 -41.90 25.64 -11.74
CA PRO A 306 -42.56 24.63 -10.89
C PRO A 306 -42.65 23.24 -11.55
N ALA A 307 -42.86 23.15 -12.86
CA ALA A 307 -42.89 21.90 -13.60
C ALA A 307 -41.51 21.22 -13.56
N LEU A 308 -40.44 21.96 -13.84
CA LEU A 308 -39.07 21.43 -13.73
C LEU A 308 -38.73 21.04 -12.28
N ALA A 309 -39.15 21.84 -11.32
CA ALA A 309 -38.97 21.55 -9.90
C ALA A 309 -39.67 20.23 -9.48
N SER A 310 -40.85 19.90 -10.06
CA SER A 310 -41.47 18.60 -9.79
C SER A 310 -40.61 17.42 -10.24
N GLY A 311 -39.96 17.52 -11.41
CA GLY A 311 -39.01 16.50 -11.90
C GLY A 311 -37.75 16.38 -11.03
N VAL A 312 -37.28 17.52 -10.53
CA VAL A 312 -36.14 17.53 -9.60
C VAL A 312 -36.49 16.85 -8.27
N ILE A 313 -37.72 17.10 -7.75
CA ILE A 313 -38.23 16.45 -6.53
C ILE A 313 -38.41 14.93 -6.74
N GLU A 314 -38.91 14.51 -7.90
CA GLU A 314 -39.03 13.08 -8.23
C GLU A 314 -37.65 12.42 -8.27
N ALA A 315 -36.66 13.06 -8.89
CA ALA A 315 -35.29 12.56 -8.92
C ALA A 315 -34.65 12.52 -7.51
N MET A 316 -34.93 13.53 -6.67
CA MET A 316 -34.47 13.60 -5.28
C MET A 316 -35.06 12.48 -4.40
N ASP A 317 -36.37 12.16 -4.60
CA ASP A 317 -37.05 11.10 -3.85
C ASP A 317 -36.61 9.70 -4.34
N ALA A 318 -36.26 9.53 -5.60
CA ALA A 318 -35.74 8.29 -6.18
C ALA A 318 -34.28 8.00 -5.79
N ALA A 319 -33.51 9.02 -5.41
CA ALA A 319 -32.11 8.85 -5.05
C ALA A 319 -31.95 8.21 -3.65
N PRO A 320 -30.91 7.39 -3.44
CA PRO A 320 -30.64 6.81 -2.12
C PRO A 320 -30.48 7.88 -1.03
N PRO A 321 -31.07 7.68 0.18
CA PRO A 321 -30.99 8.66 1.26
C PRO A 321 -29.53 8.99 1.64
N GLY A 322 -29.20 10.27 1.72
CA GLY A 322 -27.85 10.74 2.08
C GLY A 322 -26.83 10.63 0.94
N SER A 323 -27.23 10.22 -0.25
CA SER A 323 -26.35 10.11 -1.43
C SER A 323 -26.03 11.47 -2.06
N GLU A 324 -24.94 11.52 -2.82
CA GLU A 324 -24.58 12.69 -3.62
C GLU A 324 -25.60 12.98 -4.72
N GLN A 325 -26.26 11.96 -5.27
CA GLN A 325 -27.35 12.12 -6.23
C GLN A 325 -28.51 12.91 -5.59
N GLN A 326 -28.87 12.58 -4.34
CA GLN A 326 -29.89 13.31 -3.59
C GLN A 326 -29.45 14.76 -3.31
N MET A 327 -28.16 14.94 -2.98
CA MET A 327 -27.59 16.27 -2.75
C MET A 327 -27.57 17.12 -4.03
N THR A 328 -27.23 16.53 -5.17
CA THR A 328 -27.21 17.22 -6.48
C THR A 328 -28.62 17.66 -6.88
N ALA A 329 -29.62 16.80 -6.73
CA ALA A 329 -31.01 17.16 -6.97
C ALA A 329 -31.47 18.29 -6.03
N LEU A 330 -31.08 18.23 -4.76
CA LEU A 330 -31.37 19.29 -3.79
C LEU A 330 -30.70 20.63 -4.16
N ARG A 331 -29.43 20.59 -4.63
CA ARG A 331 -28.75 21.81 -5.14
C ARG A 331 -29.52 22.44 -6.28
N VAL A 332 -29.93 21.65 -7.28
CA VAL A 332 -30.72 22.11 -8.43
C VAL A 332 -32.04 22.70 -7.96
N TYR A 333 -32.78 22.01 -7.08
CA TYR A 333 -34.01 22.51 -6.52
C TYR A 333 -33.85 23.88 -5.84
N ARG A 334 -32.84 24.00 -4.95
CA ARG A 334 -32.57 25.27 -4.24
C ARG A 334 -32.16 26.39 -5.19
N MET A 335 -31.45 26.08 -6.26
CA MET A 335 -31.06 27.04 -7.30
C MET A 335 -32.26 27.46 -8.18
N LEU A 336 -33.26 26.59 -8.35
CA LEU A 336 -34.53 26.98 -8.98
C LEU A 336 -35.34 27.93 -8.09
N GLU A 337 -35.37 27.66 -6.77
CA GLU A 337 -36.15 28.45 -5.80
C GLU A 337 -35.53 29.82 -5.49
N ASP A 338 -34.20 29.89 -5.28
CA ASP A 338 -33.49 31.10 -4.83
C ASP A 338 -32.62 31.69 -5.94
N ARG A 339 -33.09 32.75 -6.56
CA ARG A 339 -32.39 33.46 -7.62
C ARG A 339 -31.07 34.08 -7.16
N ARG A 340 -30.94 34.53 -5.90
CA ARG A 340 -29.73 35.24 -5.41
C ARG A 340 -28.50 34.37 -5.37
N ASN A 341 -28.71 33.10 -5.04
CA ASN A 341 -27.62 32.10 -4.90
C ASN A 341 -27.57 31.13 -6.08
N ARG A 342 -28.32 31.42 -7.16
CA ARG A 342 -28.45 30.55 -8.33
C ARG A 342 -27.14 30.51 -9.13
N ARG A 343 -26.67 29.28 -9.41
CA ARG A 343 -25.62 28.99 -10.39
C ARG A 343 -26.29 28.39 -11.62
N ALA A 344 -26.50 29.22 -12.63
CA ALA A 344 -27.29 28.84 -13.81
C ALA A 344 -26.70 27.60 -14.50
N GLU A 345 -25.37 27.55 -14.66
CA GLU A 345 -24.66 26.46 -15.31
C GLU A 345 -24.99 25.08 -14.71
N TRP A 346 -25.09 24.96 -13.40
CA TRP A 346 -25.40 23.69 -12.73
C TRP A 346 -26.82 23.19 -13.01
N VAL A 347 -27.76 24.12 -13.06
CA VAL A 347 -29.16 23.81 -13.41
C VAL A 347 -29.26 23.46 -14.89
N GLU A 348 -28.56 24.18 -15.76
CA GLU A 348 -28.50 23.93 -17.20
C GLU A 348 -27.91 22.54 -17.50
N ASP A 349 -26.78 22.20 -16.90
CA ASP A 349 -26.12 20.91 -17.08
C ASP A 349 -27.00 19.74 -16.59
N TRP A 350 -27.61 19.89 -15.43
CA TRP A 350 -28.51 18.88 -14.88
C TRP A 350 -29.74 18.69 -15.78
N MET A 351 -30.38 19.78 -16.21
CA MET A 351 -31.54 19.71 -17.08
C MET A 351 -31.21 19.19 -18.47
N ALA A 352 -30.01 19.52 -18.99
CA ALA A 352 -29.55 18.97 -20.25
C ALA A 352 -29.45 17.44 -20.21
N GLN A 353 -28.91 16.88 -19.14
CA GLN A 353 -28.85 15.43 -18.94
C GLN A 353 -30.25 14.80 -18.83
N GLN A 354 -31.18 15.42 -18.08
CA GLN A 354 -32.56 14.94 -17.96
C GLN A 354 -33.27 14.94 -19.31
N TRP A 355 -33.14 16.03 -20.09
CA TRP A 355 -33.76 16.13 -21.40
C TRP A 355 -33.11 15.23 -22.43
N GLN A 356 -31.82 14.96 -22.33
CA GLN A 356 -31.14 13.98 -23.17
C GLN A 356 -31.67 12.56 -22.96
N GLN A 357 -31.98 12.22 -21.71
CA GLN A 357 -32.57 10.93 -21.35
C GLN A 357 -34.05 10.86 -21.76
N ALA A 358 -34.83 11.94 -21.53
CA ALA A 358 -36.24 11.96 -21.83
C ALA A 358 -36.55 12.06 -23.33
N PHE A 359 -35.68 12.75 -24.11
CA PHE A 359 -35.88 13.03 -25.52
C PHE A 359 -34.66 12.66 -26.37
N PRO A 360 -34.27 11.38 -26.44
CA PRO A 360 -33.10 10.96 -27.22
C PRO A 360 -33.32 11.28 -28.70
N GLY A 361 -32.34 11.92 -29.32
CA GLY A 361 -32.38 12.28 -30.74
C GLY A 361 -33.20 13.51 -31.11
N GLN A 362 -33.87 14.17 -30.15
CA GLN A 362 -34.68 15.36 -30.40
C GLN A 362 -33.91 16.64 -30.02
N GLY A 363 -32.75 16.85 -30.61
CA GLY A 363 -31.84 17.95 -30.24
C GLY A 363 -32.43 19.35 -30.44
N GLN A 364 -33.43 19.56 -31.35
CA GLN A 364 -34.09 20.85 -31.49
C GLN A 364 -34.96 21.18 -30.27
N LEU A 365 -35.78 20.20 -29.84
CA LEU A 365 -36.60 20.33 -28.64
C LEU A 365 -35.76 20.65 -27.39
N GLN A 366 -34.65 19.94 -27.24
CA GLN A 366 -33.73 20.17 -26.10
C GLN A 366 -33.13 21.58 -26.14
N ARG A 367 -32.76 22.12 -27.32
CA ARG A 367 -32.25 23.49 -27.47
C ARG A 367 -33.32 24.54 -27.17
N ASP A 368 -34.55 24.32 -27.57
CA ASP A 368 -35.62 25.27 -27.35
C ASP A 368 -36.02 25.31 -25.85
N LEU A 369 -36.15 24.18 -25.18
CA LEU A 369 -36.33 24.10 -23.73
C LEU A 369 -35.16 24.77 -22.98
N MET A 370 -33.92 24.51 -23.39
CA MET A 370 -32.74 25.13 -22.78
C MET A 370 -32.73 26.67 -22.94
N ARG A 371 -33.22 27.18 -24.07
CA ARG A 371 -33.35 28.61 -24.28
C ARG A 371 -34.29 29.26 -23.26
N HIS A 372 -35.44 28.63 -23.02
CA HIS A 372 -36.41 29.12 -22.04
C HIS A 372 -35.87 28.99 -20.62
N LEU A 373 -35.15 27.88 -20.33
CA LEU A 373 -34.51 27.70 -19.04
C LEU A 373 -33.48 28.79 -18.76
N LYS A 374 -32.61 29.10 -19.69
CA LYS A 374 -31.59 30.16 -19.53
C LYS A 374 -32.23 31.50 -19.23
N TYR A 375 -33.32 31.82 -19.91
CA TYR A 375 -34.06 33.06 -19.66
C TYR A 375 -34.74 33.04 -18.29
N ALA A 376 -35.38 31.93 -17.93
CA ALA A 376 -36.02 31.74 -16.62
C ALA A 376 -35.00 31.89 -15.49
N LEU A 377 -33.82 31.24 -15.63
CA LEU A 377 -32.77 31.30 -14.61
C LEU A 377 -32.21 32.72 -14.43
N ALA A 378 -32.14 33.51 -15.51
CA ALA A 378 -31.65 34.87 -15.47
C ALA A 378 -32.63 35.85 -14.82
N TYR A 379 -33.94 35.69 -15.11
CA TYR A 379 -34.92 36.76 -14.85
C TYR A 379 -36.15 36.36 -14.03
N ALA A 380 -36.46 35.05 -13.93
CA ALA A 380 -37.66 34.62 -13.23
C ALA A 380 -37.35 34.20 -11.77
N ASP A 381 -38.28 34.53 -10.87
CA ASP A 381 -38.32 34.07 -9.49
C ASP A 381 -39.47 33.11 -9.33
N THR A 382 -39.33 32.07 -8.53
CA THR A 382 -40.38 31.10 -8.20
C THR A 382 -40.40 30.82 -6.72
N ASP A 383 -41.60 30.66 -6.16
CA ASP A 383 -41.82 30.16 -4.78
C ASP A 383 -42.51 28.79 -4.86
N LEU A 384 -41.95 27.81 -4.16
CA LEU A 384 -42.32 26.41 -4.23
C LEU A 384 -42.77 25.87 -2.85
N PRO A 385 -43.79 26.48 -2.20
CA PRO A 385 -44.17 26.15 -0.83
C PRO A 385 -44.61 24.70 -0.65
N GLN A 386 -45.13 24.08 -1.70
CA GLN A 386 -45.66 22.69 -1.66
C GLN A 386 -44.55 21.65 -1.42
N TYR A 387 -43.28 21.96 -1.70
CA TYR A 387 -42.16 21.03 -1.55
C TYR A 387 -41.33 21.28 -0.29
N ARG A 388 -41.57 22.35 0.47
CA ARG A 388 -40.75 22.73 1.63
C ARG A 388 -40.61 21.64 2.67
N GLN A 389 -41.67 20.87 2.95
CA GLN A 389 -41.61 19.80 3.93
C GLN A 389 -40.72 18.64 3.45
N ARG A 390 -40.82 18.22 2.19
CA ARG A 390 -39.97 17.19 1.61
C ARG A 390 -38.51 17.63 1.61
N VAL A 391 -38.24 18.84 1.17
CA VAL A 391 -36.94 19.44 1.15
C VAL A 391 -36.29 19.48 2.53
N SER A 392 -37.07 19.90 3.57
CA SER A 392 -36.56 19.95 4.95
C SER A 392 -36.20 18.58 5.48
N HIS A 393 -36.95 17.54 5.13
CA HIS A 393 -36.63 16.16 5.51
C HIS A 393 -35.30 15.69 4.86
N VAL A 394 -35.13 15.95 3.57
CA VAL A 394 -33.90 15.63 2.86
C VAL A 394 -32.70 16.41 3.41
N GLN A 395 -32.89 17.69 3.67
CA GLN A 395 -31.86 18.52 4.32
C GLN A 395 -31.40 17.94 5.66
N GLN A 396 -32.34 17.49 6.51
CA GLN A 396 -32.01 16.85 7.79
C GLN A 396 -31.21 15.55 7.62
N THR A 397 -31.55 14.77 6.61
CA THR A 397 -30.82 13.52 6.30
C THR A 397 -29.39 13.81 5.84
N LEU A 398 -29.23 14.75 4.92
CA LEU A 398 -27.94 15.14 4.38
C LEU A 398 -27.03 15.87 5.39
N ARG A 399 -27.61 16.60 6.36
CA ARG A 399 -26.83 17.25 7.44
C ARG A 399 -26.11 16.27 8.35
N LYS A 400 -26.52 15.00 8.40
CA LYS A 400 -25.81 13.97 9.17
C LYS A 400 -24.43 13.64 8.61
N VAL A 401 -24.19 13.92 7.32
CA VAL A 401 -22.91 13.72 6.66
C VAL A 401 -22.04 14.97 6.84
N PRO A 402 -20.81 14.87 7.36
CA PRO A 402 -19.91 16.02 7.53
C PRO A 402 -19.63 16.75 6.21
N LEU A 403 -19.56 18.08 6.27
CA LEU A 403 -19.36 18.94 5.10
C LEU A 403 -18.18 18.54 4.19
N PRO A 404 -16.97 18.26 4.71
CA PRO A 404 -15.86 17.87 3.84
C PRO A 404 -16.12 16.58 3.07
N GLN A 405 -16.82 15.62 3.70
CA GLN A 405 -17.16 14.34 3.06
C GLN A 405 -18.19 14.53 1.94
N ARG A 406 -19.17 15.41 2.14
CA ARG A 406 -20.18 15.75 1.11
C ARG A 406 -19.55 16.41 -0.11
N VAL A 407 -18.73 17.43 0.13
CA VAL A 407 -18.00 18.13 -0.96
C VAL A 407 -17.09 17.16 -1.73
N TYR A 408 -16.41 16.28 -0.99
CA TYR A 408 -15.55 15.29 -1.60
C TYR A 408 -16.31 14.24 -2.44
N ALA A 409 -17.47 13.78 -1.94
CA ALA A 409 -18.35 12.87 -2.68
C ALA A 409 -18.86 13.51 -3.99
N GLY A 410 -19.24 14.79 -3.94
CA GLY A 410 -19.63 15.54 -5.12
C GLY A 410 -18.53 15.67 -6.16
N LEU A 411 -17.31 15.95 -5.73
CA LEU A 411 -16.14 15.97 -6.60
C LEU A 411 -15.90 14.63 -7.28
N LYS A 412 -16.04 13.54 -6.53
CA LYS A 412 -15.84 12.17 -7.02
C LYS A 412 -16.87 11.79 -8.08
N GLN A 413 -18.15 12.14 -7.86
CA GLN A 413 -19.22 11.88 -8.84
C GLN A 413 -19.01 12.71 -10.12
N GLN A 414 -18.77 14.00 -10.01
CA GLN A 414 -18.50 14.86 -11.16
C GLN A 414 -17.27 14.39 -11.96
N ALA A 415 -16.24 13.88 -11.25
CA ALA A 415 -15.06 13.33 -11.92
C ALA A 415 -15.40 12.08 -12.75
N GLN A 416 -16.28 11.20 -12.26
CA GLN A 416 -16.74 10.03 -13.00
C GLN A 416 -17.50 10.42 -14.28
N GLU A 417 -18.30 11.47 -14.21
CA GLU A 417 -19.08 11.99 -15.34
C GLU A 417 -18.19 12.65 -16.40
N GLN A 418 -17.15 13.37 -15.99
CA GLN A 418 -16.29 14.14 -16.90
C GLN A 418 -15.10 13.37 -17.47
N LEU A 419 -14.52 12.46 -16.71
CA LEU A 419 -13.29 11.78 -17.09
C LEU A 419 -13.52 10.41 -17.76
N HIS A 420 -14.74 9.90 -17.77
CA HIS A 420 -15.27 8.71 -18.44
C HIS A 420 -14.49 7.39 -18.32
N THR A 421 -13.18 7.40 -18.19
CA THR A 421 -12.32 6.20 -18.18
C THR A 421 -11.48 6.11 -16.91
N GLY A 422 -11.73 5.09 -16.09
CA GLY A 422 -10.86 4.71 -14.99
C GLY A 422 -9.59 4.01 -15.50
N LEU A 423 -8.67 3.77 -14.60
CA LEU A 423 -7.44 3.02 -14.88
C LEU A 423 -7.63 1.58 -14.41
N ASP A 424 -7.63 0.64 -15.36
CA ASP A 424 -7.67 -0.79 -15.08
C ASP A 424 -6.24 -1.35 -15.06
N LEU A 425 -5.79 -1.84 -13.88
CA LEU A 425 -4.45 -2.41 -13.70
C LEU A 425 -4.24 -3.65 -14.60
N ARG A 426 -5.30 -4.43 -14.90
CA ARG A 426 -5.24 -5.56 -15.78
C ARG A 426 -4.81 -5.15 -17.19
N HIS A 427 -5.41 -4.09 -17.72
CA HIS A 427 -5.06 -3.55 -19.03
C HIS A 427 -3.65 -2.95 -19.06
N GLN A 428 -3.22 -2.31 -17.97
CA GLN A 428 -1.88 -1.71 -17.89
C GLN A 428 -0.77 -2.78 -17.85
N VAL A 429 -0.97 -3.83 -17.08
CA VAL A 429 -0.03 -4.96 -17.02
C VAL A 429 -0.05 -5.78 -18.31
N GLY A 430 -1.20 -5.88 -18.98
CA GLY A 430 -1.36 -6.55 -20.25
C GLY A 430 -1.74 -8.04 -20.14
N PRO A 431 -1.64 -8.81 -21.23
CA PRO A 431 -2.17 -10.20 -21.31
C PRO A 431 -1.57 -11.17 -20.29
N ALA A 432 -0.36 -10.89 -19.81
CA ALA A 432 0.29 -11.70 -18.78
C ALA A 432 -0.43 -11.61 -17.42
N PHE A 433 -1.29 -10.61 -17.21
CA PHE A 433 -2.01 -10.44 -15.95
C PHE A 433 -2.84 -11.67 -15.59
N ASP A 434 -3.67 -12.14 -16.50
CA ASP A 434 -4.60 -13.25 -16.25
C ASP A 434 -3.90 -14.62 -16.14
N VAL A 435 -2.64 -14.71 -16.57
CA VAL A 435 -1.82 -15.91 -16.40
C VAL A 435 -1.11 -15.90 -15.04
N VAL A 436 -0.58 -14.74 -14.66
CA VAL A 436 0.29 -14.60 -13.48
C VAL A 436 -0.50 -14.30 -12.21
N TYR A 437 -1.59 -13.55 -12.32
CA TYR A 437 -2.33 -13.08 -11.15
C TYR A 437 -3.75 -13.64 -11.09
N GLN A 438 -4.24 -13.84 -9.89
CA GLN A 438 -5.62 -14.19 -9.58
C GLN A 438 -6.21 -13.15 -8.63
N LEU A 439 -7.49 -12.84 -8.81
CA LEU A 439 -8.22 -11.94 -7.92
C LEU A 439 -8.46 -12.63 -6.57
N SER A 440 -8.32 -11.86 -5.50
CA SER A 440 -8.59 -12.33 -4.14
C SER A 440 -10.08 -12.62 -3.94
N SER A 441 -10.43 -13.74 -3.34
CA SER A 441 -11.80 -14.30 -3.18
C SER A 441 -12.78 -13.47 -2.34
N GLY A 442 -12.54 -12.17 -2.15
CA GLY A 442 -13.35 -11.26 -1.33
C GLY A 442 -13.96 -10.08 -2.09
N SER A 443 -13.66 -9.91 -3.38
CA SER A 443 -14.29 -8.86 -4.19
C SER A 443 -15.67 -9.33 -4.62
N SER A 444 -16.71 -8.69 -4.09
CA SER A 444 -18.12 -8.90 -4.46
C SER A 444 -18.29 -8.89 -5.99
N GLN A 445 -19.05 -9.86 -6.50
CA GLN A 445 -19.45 -9.96 -7.91
C GLN A 445 -19.97 -8.61 -8.41
N GLY A 446 -19.18 -7.90 -9.21
CA GLY A 446 -19.57 -6.64 -9.84
C GLY A 446 -18.56 -5.50 -9.76
N ASP A 447 -17.69 -5.47 -8.76
CA ASP A 447 -16.64 -4.44 -8.67
C ASP A 447 -15.30 -5.11 -9.01
N ASN A 448 -14.78 -4.83 -10.21
CA ASN A 448 -13.43 -5.23 -10.58
C ASN A 448 -12.46 -4.48 -9.66
N GLY A 449 -12.07 -5.08 -8.53
CA GLY A 449 -11.23 -4.46 -7.49
C GLY A 449 -9.89 -3.93 -7.98
N VAL A 450 -9.57 -4.14 -9.24
CA VAL A 450 -8.38 -3.65 -9.97
C VAL A 450 -8.66 -2.38 -10.78
N LEU A 451 -9.92 -1.89 -10.82
CA LEU A 451 -10.31 -0.67 -11.52
C LEU A 451 -10.21 0.54 -10.58
N LEU A 452 -9.39 1.49 -10.93
CA LEU A 452 -9.22 2.75 -10.21
C LEU A 452 -10.13 3.83 -10.80
N ALA A 453 -10.80 4.58 -9.92
CA ALA A 453 -11.63 5.69 -10.34
C ALA A 453 -10.82 6.74 -11.12
N PRO A 454 -11.39 7.37 -12.16
CA PRO A 454 -10.66 8.31 -13.03
C PRO A 454 -9.98 9.45 -12.28
N MET A 455 -10.62 9.97 -11.23
CA MET A 455 -10.08 11.05 -10.39
C MET A 455 -8.82 10.63 -9.61
N LEU A 456 -8.68 9.33 -9.31
CA LEU A 456 -7.60 8.76 -8.50
C LEU A 456 -6.42 8.26 -9.37
N THR A 457 -6.16 8.94 -10.47
CA THR A 457 -5.04 8.72 -11.38
C THR A 457 -4.21 9.99 -11.51
N ALA A 458 -2.98 9.89 -12.00
CA ALA A 458 -2.14 11.07 -12.25
C ALA A 458 -2.81 12.07 -13.20
N LYS A 459 -3.51 11.57 -14.21
CA LYS A 459 -4.30 12.38 -15.13
C LYS A 459 -5.46 13.07 -14.42
N GLY A 460 -6.21 12.32 -13.61
CA GLY A 460 -7.33 12.86 -12.82
C GLY A 460 -6.87 13.89 -11.79
N PHE A 461 -5.71 13.71 -11.18
CA PHE A 461 -5.13 14.73 -10.31
C PHE A 461 -4.84 16.03 -11.07
N LYS A 462 -4.07 15.96 -12.17
CA LYS A 462 -3.59 17.14 -12.91
C LYS A 462 -4.70 17.87 -13.68
N GLU A 463 -5.59 17.13 -14.33
CA GLU A 463 -6.61 17.73 -15.22
C GLU A 463 -7.91 18.07 -14.48
N TYR A 464 -8.20 17.40 -13.38
CA TYR A 464 -9.46 17.56 -12.68
C TYR A 464 -9.32 18.12 -11.26
N PHE A 465 -8.56 17.45 -10.38
CA PHE A 465 -8.53 17.78 -8.96
C PHE A 465 -7.71 19.05 -8.67
N GLU A 466 -6.50 19.15 -9.18
CA GLU A 466 -5.61 20.28 -8.93
C GLU A 466 -6.22 21.63 -9.36
N PRO A 467 -6.80 21.79 -10.57
CA PRO A 467 -7.40 23.06 -10.99
C PRO A 467 -8.62 23.47 -10.14
N ARG A 468 -9.34 22.50 -9.58
CA ARG A 468 -10.51 22.72 -8.74
C ARG A 468 -10.18 22.94 -7.28
N SER A 469 -8.97 22.60 -6.85
CA SER A 469 -8.55 22.73 -5.44
C SER A 469 -8.69 24.16 -4.89
N GLN A 470 -8.62 25.16 -5.75
CA GLN A 470 -8.80 26.56 -5.40
C GLN A 470 -10.27 26.97 -5.19
N ARG A 471 -11.24 26.15 -5.63
CA ARG A 471 -12.69 26.44 -5.58
C ARG A 471 -13.44 25.61 -4.55
N PHE A 472 -12.79 24.84 -3.72
CA PHE A 472 -13.44 23.96 -2.74
C PHE A 472 -14.30 24.73 -1.75
N THR A 473 -13.85 25.90 -1.32
CA THR A 473 -14.61 26.77 -0.41
C THR A 473 -15.90 27.27 -1.05
N GLU A 474 -15.88 27.59 -2.33
CA GLU A 474 -17.06 28.01 -3.07
C GLU A 474 -18.10 26.89 -3.15
N MET A 475 -17.69 25.67 -3.40
CA MET A 475 -18.56 24.49 -3.40
C MET A 475 -19.15 24.22 -2.00
N ALA A 476 -18.33 24.34 -0.97
CA ALA A 476 -18.76 24.16 0.42
C ALA A 476 -19.79 25.19 0.86
N MET A 477 -19.62 26.45 0.48
CA MET A 477 -20.59 27.52 0.75
C MET A 477 -21.93 27.26 0.07
N ILE A 478 -21.92 26.74 -1.16
CA ILE A 478 -23.13 26.37 -1.88
C ILE A 478 -23.85 25.23 -1.11
N ASP A 479 -23.14 24.22 -0.67
CA ASP A 479 -23.73 23.08 0.04
C ASP A 479 -24.35 23.49 1.38
N GLN A 480 -23.70 24.39 2.11
CA GLN A 480 -24.28 24.92 3.35
C GLN A 480 -25.54 25.72 3.12
N TRP A 481 -25.54 26.59 2.10
CA TRP A 481 -26.74 27.32 1.72
C TRP A 481 -27.87 26.40 1.28
N VAL A 482 -27.56 25.39 0.46
CA VAL A 482 -28.52 24.38 -0.02
C VAL A 482 -29.18 23.65 1.15
N LEU A 483 -28.43 23.31 2.17
CA LEU A 483 -28.93 22.62 3.35
C LEU A 483 -29.67 23.55 4.34
N GLY A 484 -29.65 24.86 4.11
CA GLY A 484 -30.27 25.83 5.02
C GLY A 484 -29.53 25.91 6.38
N GLU A 485 -28.26 25.60 6.39
CA GLU A 485 -27.38 25.89 7.49
C GLU A 485 -27.11 27.42 7.42
N ARG A 486 -27.36 28.13 8.53
CA ARG A 486 -27.46 29.59 8.55
C ARG A 486 -26.37 30.31 7.73
N ALA A 487 -26.81 31.15 6.81
CA ALA A 487 -26.04 31.80 5.76
C ALA A 487 -25.13 32.98 6.24
N GLN A 488 -24.57 32.93 7.42
CA GLN A 488 -23.70 33.96 7.98
C GLN A 488 -22.55 33.38 8.81
N LEU A 489 -21.87 32.39 8.24
CA LEU A 489 -20.50 32.14 8.63
C LEU A 489 -19.63 32.75 7.50
N ASP A 490 -19.21 33.99 7.68
CA ASP A 490 -18.04 34.47 6.95
C ASP A 490 -16.89 33.53 7.34
N TYR A 491 -16.56 32.61 6.44
CA TYR A 491 -15.39 31.78 6.63
C TYR A 491 -14.18 32.70 6.71
N SER A 492 -13.52 32.71 7.85
CA SER A 492 -12.23 33.34 7.94
C SER A 492 -11.27 32.62 6.97
N ASP A 493 -10.22 33.30 6.54
CA ASP A 493 -9.18 32.69 5.68
C ASP A 493 -8.63 31.41 6.34
N ALA A 494 -8.62 31.33 7.68
CA ALA A 494 -8.21 30.16 8.45
C ALA A 494 -9.19 28.98 8.31
N ASP A 495 -10.52 29.26 8.34
CA ASP A 495 -11.54 28.21 8.18
C ASP A 495 -11.53 27.67 6.74
N GLN A 496 -11.33 28.54 5.75
CA GLN A 496 -11.19 28.16 4.35
C GLN A 496 -9.94 27.29 4.15
N ALA A 497 -8.82 27.68 4.73
CA ALA A 497 -7.58 26.92 4.70
C ALA A 497 -7.76 25.54 5.36
N ALA A 498 -8.43 25.48 6.51
CA ALA A 498 -8.70 24.23 7.23
C ALA A 498 -9.65 23.30 6.44
N LEU A 499 -10.68 23.82 5.80
CA LEU A 499 -11.56 23.04 4.94
C LEU A 499 -10.82 22.49 3.72
N ASN A 500 -10.05 23.33 3.04
CA ASN A 500 -9.26 22.94 1.88
C ASN A 500 -8.22 21.88 2.27
N GLU A 501 -7.60 22.01 3.42
CA GLU A 501 -6.66 21.01 3.95
C GLU A 501 -7.37 19.69 4.22
N ARG A 502 -8.56 19.70 4.85
CA ARG A 502 -9.34 18.49 5.08
C ARG A 502 -9.74 17.78 3.80
N LEU A 503 -10.17 18.52 2.78
CA LEU A 503 -10.52 17.97 1.47
C LEU A 503 -9.30 17.37 0.76
N ARG A 504 -8.16 18.03 0.82
CA ARG A 504 -6.90 17.48 0.30
C ARG A 504 -6.49 16.21 1.05
N ASN A 505 -6.66 16.19 2.36
CA ASN A 505 -6.37 15.00 3.16
C ASN A 505 -7.31 13.85 2.84
N LEU A 506 -8.61 14.10 2.63
CA LEU A 506 -9.58 13.10 2.16
C LEU A 506 -9.20 12.54 0.80
N TYR A 507 -8.83 13.42 -0.15
CA TYR A 507 -8.36 12.99 -1.46
C TYR A 507 -7.10 12.14 -1.38
N SER A 508 -6.10 12.60 -0.62
CA SER A 508 -4.84 11.85 -0.47
C SER A 508 -5.06 10.50 0.18
N ALA A 509 -5.92 10.44 1.19
CA ALA A 509 -6.31 9.19 1.84
C ALA A 509 -7.03 8.24 0.86
N ASP A 510 -8.07 8.75 0.16
CA ASP A 510 -8.82 7.93 -0.82
C ASP A 510 -7.93 7.47 -1.98
N TYR A 511 -7.00 8.33 -2.44
CA TYR A 511 -6.00 7.99 -3.45
C TYR A 511 -5.13 6.82 -2.99
N ILE A 512 -4.51 6.99 -1.84
CA ILE A 512 -3.60 5.98 -1.27
C ILE A 512 -4.35 4.68 -0.96
N ASP A 513 -5.51 4.78 -0.34
CA ASP A 513 -6.32 3.60 0.03
C ASP A 513 -6.89 2.88 -1.18
N SER A 514 -7.29 3.60 -2.22
CA SER A 514 -7.80 3.00 -3.46
C SER A 514 -6.69 2.27 -4.22
N TRP A 515 -5.51 2.87 -4.33
CA TRP A 515 -4.35 2.21 -4.93
C TRP A 515 -3.89 0.99 -4.11
N ARG A 516 -3.83 1.10 -2.78
CA ARG A 516 -3.50 -0.04 -1.91
C ARG A 516 -4.53 -1.16 -2.03
N ARG A 517 -5.81 -0.82 -2.05
CA ARG A 517 -6.88 -1.82 -2.27
C ARG A 517 -6.75 -2.49 -3.63
N ALA A 518 -6.51 -1.73 -4.69
CA ALA A 518 -6.33 -2.26 -6.03
C ALA A 518 -5.11 -3.18 -6.15
N LEU A 519 -3.98 -2.81 -5.52
CA LEU A 519 -2.77 -3.61 -5.48
C LEU A 519 -2.91 -4.88 -4.63
N ASN A 520 -3.75 -4.85 -3.58
CA ASN A 520 -4.04 -6.00 -2.72
C ASN A 520 -5.23 -6.86 -3.23
N ALA A 521 -5.97 -6.39 -4.24
CA ALA A 521 -7.11 -7.10 -4.78
C ALA A 521 -6.72 -8.36 -5.58
N PHE A 522 -5.47 -8.52 -5.90
CA PHE A 522 -4.95 -9.67 -6.63
C PHE A 522 -3.66 -10.19 -6.00
N SER A 523 -3.36 -11.41 -6.27
CA SER A 523 -2.11 -12.06 -5.85
C SER A 523 -1.63 -12.98 -6.96
N VAL A 524 -0.38 -13.42 -6.89
CA VAL A 524 0.11 -14.43 -7.84
C VAL A 524 -0.78 -15.66 -7.78
N ALA A 525 -1.11 -16.22 -8.93
CA ALA A 525 -1.97 -17.39 -9.04
C ALA A 525 -1.34 -18.60 -8.35
N ASP A 526 -2.17 -19.42 -7.72
CA ASP A 526 -1.69 -20.62 -7.07
C ASP A 526 -1.20 -21.64 -8.10
N PHE A 527 -0.02 -22.21 -7.87
CA PHE A 527 0.55 -23.19 -8.78
C PHE A 527 -0.17 -24.52 -8.63
N ARG A 528 -0.83 -24.96 -9.68
CA ARG A 528 -1.58 -26.24 -9.68
C ARG A 528 -0.63 -27.46 -9.66
N ASP A 529 0.43 -27.34 -10.42
CA ASP A 529 1.48 -28.32 -10.61
C ASP A 529 2.78 -27.63 -11.10
N LEU A 530 3.81 -28.40 -11.34
CA LEU A 530 5.10 -27.89 -11.79
C LEU A 530 5.00 -27.24 -13.18
N ASP A 531 4.21 -27.79 -14.10
CA ASP A 531 4.06 -27.29 -15.46
C ASP A 531 3.37 -25.92 -15.45
N HIS A 532 2.30 -25.77 -14.68
CA HIS A 532 1.61 -24.51 -14.46
C HIS A 532 2.52 -23.48 -13.77
N GLY A 533 3.28 -23.90 -12.75
CA GLY A 533 4.24 -23.04 -12.06
C GLY A 533 5.32 -22.52 -13.01
N VAL A 534 5.90 -23.37 -13.85
CA VAL A 534 6.89 -22.96 -14.84
C VAL A 534 6.28 -21.98 -15.85
N THR A 535 5.04 -22.18 -16.27
CA THR A 535 4.35 -21.24 -17.18
C THR A 535 4.21 -19.84 -16.55
N ILE A 536 3.82 -19.76 -15.29
CA ILE A 536 3.72 -18.48 -14.56
C ILE A 536 5.10 -17.83 -14.44
N LEU A 537 6.10 -18.62 -14.03
CA LEU A 537 7.48 -18.15 -13.91
C LEU A 537 8.04 -17.65 -15.24
N GLU A 538 7.71 -18.31 -16.35
CA GLU A 538 8.11 -17.89 -17.71
C GLU A 538 7.51 -16.53 -18.09
N GLN A 539 6.26 -16.25 -17.71
CA GLN A 539 5.65 -14.94 -17.91
C GLN A 539 6.30 -13.86 -17.02
N LEU A 540 6.65 -14.19 -15.77
CA LEU A 540 7.32 -13.27 -14.86
C LEU A 540 8.76 -12.97 -15.26
N ALA A 541 9.50 -13.99 -15.73
CA ALA A 541 10.89 -13.90 -16.17
C ALA A 541 11.04 -13.38 -17.62
N GLY A 542 9.97 -13.45 -18.41
CA GLY A 542 9.98 -13.14 -19.83
C GLY A 542 9.81 -11.65 -20.16
N PRO A 543 9.80 -11.32 -21.46
CA PRO A 543 9.73 -9.93 -21.94
C PRO A 543 8.37 -9.26 -21.65
N ALA A 544 7.34 -10.01 -21.29
CA ALA A 544 6.06 -9.46 -20.88
C ALA A 544 6.18 -8.63 -19.59
N ALA A 545 7.12 -9.00 -18.74
CA ALA A 545 7.53 -8.31 -17.50
C ALA A 545 6.35 -7.73 -16.68
N PRO A 546 5.33 -8.56 -16.31
CA PRO A 546 4.10 -8.04 -15.70
C PRO A 546 4.36 -7.29 -14.39
N LEU A 547 5.35 -7.70 -13.61
CA LEU A 547 5.76 -7.02 -12.39
C LEU A 547 6.38 -5.64 -12.68
N HIS A 548 7.18 -5.53 -13.73
CA HIS A 548 7.77 -4.26 -14.15
C HIS A 548 6.69 -3.27 -14.57
N ARG A 549 5.78 -3.70 -15.45
CA ARG A 549 4.66 -2.85 -15.91
C ARG A 549 3.76 -2.41 -14.77
N LEU A 550 3.53 -3.27 -13.79
CA LEU A 550 2.79 -2.92 -12.58
C LEU A 550 3.50 -1.80 -11.81
N LEU A 551 4.81 -1.95 -11.57
CA LEU A 551 5.61 -0.95 -10.88
C LEU A 551 5.71 0.37 -11.66
N GLU A 552 5.85 0.32 -12.99
CA GLU A 552 5.80 1.51 -13.83
C GLU A 552 4.46 2.21 -13.73
N THR A 553 3.35 1.47 -13.79
CA THR A 553 2.01 2.03 -13.64
C THR A 553 1.84 2.72 -12.28
N VAL A 554 2.35 2.14 -11.20
CA VAL A 554 2.35 2.76 -9.87
C VAL A 554 3.23 4.00 -9.84
N ARG A 555 4.44 3.94 -10.36
CA ARG A 555 5.37 5.08 -10.45
C ARG A 555 4.74 6.25 -11.20
N ASP A 556 4.22 5.99 -12.39
CA ASP A 556 3.68 7.02 -13.28
C ASP A 556 2.43 7.69 -12.68
N ASN A 557 1.66 6.96 -11.89
CA ASN A 557 0.50 7.50 -11.19
C ASN A 557 0.81 8.01 -9.77
N SER A 558 1.94 7.70 -9.17
CA SER A 558 2.35 8.27 -7.88
C SER A 558 3.26 9.50 -8.03
N SER A 559 3.92 9.67 -9.17
CA SER A 559 4.76 10.84 -9.49
C SER A 559 3.91 11.97 -10.04
N LEU A 560 3.13 12.62 -9.17
CA LEU A 560 2.17 13.65 -9.56
C LEU A 560 2.83 15.00 -9.88
N LEU A 561 4.03 15.28 -9.35
CA LEU A 561 4.81 16.46 -9.68
C LEU A 561 5.45 16.30 -11.06
N SER A 562 5.27 17.27 -11.92
CA SER A 562 6.05 17.33 -13.18
C SER A 562 7.53 17.46 -12.85
N PRO A 563 8.43 16.75 -13.55
CA PRO A 563 9.85 16.97 -13.38
C PRO A 563 10.14 18.41 -13.78
N VAL A 564 10.35 19.27 -12.80
CA VAL A 564 11.00 20.55 -13.05
C VAL A 564 12.37 20.17 -13.58
N ASN A 565 12.73 20.67 -14.76
CA ASN A 565 14.08 20.56 -15.33
C ASN A 565 15.10 21.03 -14.29
N VAL A 566 15.50 20.19 -13.41
CA VAL A 566 16.67 20.37 -12.57
C VAL A 566 17.83 19.92 -13.43
N GLY A 567 18.52 20.90 -13.97
CA GLY A 567 19.80 20.67 -14.62
C GLY A 567 20.67 19.83 -13.71
N VAL A 568 21.36 18.90 -14.35
CA VAL A 568 22.33 17.99 -13.77
C VAL A 568 23.19 18.71 -12.74
N ALA A 569 22.94 18.48 -11.46
CA ALA A 569 23.87 18.74 -10.37
C ALA A 569 23.66 17.70 -9.27
N ASP A 570 24.71 16.97 -9.01
CA ASP A 570 24.92 16.03 -7.91
C ASP A 570 24.74 16.75 -6.55
N GLU A 571 23.52 16.90 -6.08
CA GLU A 571 23.28 17.32 -4.70
C GLU A 571 22.09 16.56 -4.12
N ALA A 572 22.34 16.00 -2.93
CA ALA A 572 21.36 15.34 -2.09
C ALA A 572 20.09 16.17 -1.91
N PRO A 573 18.88 15.58 -1.80
CA PRO A 573 17.63 16.30 -1.70
C PRO A 573 17.65 17.26 -0.52
N SER A 574 17.74 18.54 -0.83
CA SER A 574 17.62 19.62 0.17
C SER A 574 16.26 19.56 0.86
N PRO A 575 16.17 19.83 2.15
CA PRO A 575 14.89 19.86 2.87
C PRO A 575 13.99 20.90 2.20
N VAL A 576 12.82 20.43 1.76
CA VAL A 576 11.76 21.18 1.10
C VAL A 576 11.57 22.54 1.78
N SER A 577 11.73 23.59 1.02
CA SER A 577 11.48 24.96 1.48
C SER A 577 10.03 25.06 1.98
N VAL A 578 9.84 25.68 3.15
CA VAL A 578 8.57 25.86 3.86
C VAL A 578 7.49 26.60 3.03
N ASN A 579 7.79 27.03 1.80
CA ASN A 579 6.93 27.78 0.89
C ASN A 579 6.42 26.98 -0.32
N SER A 580 6.42 25.64 -0.27
CA SER A 580 5.79 24.87 -1.35
C SER A 580 4.27 25.06 -1.34
N LYS A 581 3.68 25.22 -2.54
CA LYS A 581 2.23 25.33 -2.69
C LYS A 581 1.52 24.12 -2.06
N PRO A 582 0.33 24.29 -1.47
CA PRO A 582 -0.41 23.20 -0.82
C PRO A 582 -0.63 21.98 -1.75
N GLU A 583 -0.78 22.20 -3.05
CA GLU A 583 -0.93 21.15 -4.05
C GLU A 583 0.35 20.32 -4.20
N GLN A 584 1.51 20.97 -4.12
CA GLN A 584 2.81 20.28 -4.14
C GLN A 584 3.02 19.43 -2.87
N GLN A 585 2.57 19.94 -1.72
CA GLN A 585 2.63 19.17 -0.46
C GLN A 585 1.74 17.91 -0.55
N GLN A 586 0.56 18.03 -1.12
CA GLN A 586 -0.36 16.92 -1.34
C GLN A 586 0.23 15.87 -2.31
N ALA A 587 0.77 16.30 -3.43
CA ALA A 587 1.45 15.43 -4.38
C ALA A 587 2.62 14.68 -3.70
N LEU A 588 3.38 15.36 -2.84
CA LEU A 588 4.46 14.76 -2.06
C LEU A 588 3.96 13.71 -1.03
N VAL A 589 2.80 13.92 -0.42
CA VAL A 589 2.19 12.92 0.50
C VAL A 589 1.88 11.63 -0.27
N ILE A 590 1.25 11.73 -1.44
CA ILE A 590 0.94 10.59 -2.29
C ILE A 590 2.24 9.93 -2.78
N GLN A 591 3.19 10.71 -3.27
CA GLN A 591 4.48 10.19 -3.73
C GLN A 591 5.23 9.44 -2.63
N ARG A 592 5.26 9.97 -1.40
CA ARG A 592 5.89 9.32 -0.25
C ARG A 592 5.22 7.99 0.12
N ALA A 593 3.89 7.90 -0.01
CA ALA A 593 3.16 6.68 0.30
C ALA A 593 3.54 5.51 -0.63
N PHE A 594 4.00 5.80 -1.85
CA PHE A 594 4.43 4.83 -2.86
C PHE A 594 5.94 4.92 -3.19
N ALA A 595 6.70 5.70 -2.41
CA ALA A 595 8.13 5.91 -2.66
C ALA A 595 8.92 4.59 -2.66
N GLY A 596 8.57 3.66 -1.77
CA GLY A 596 9.20 2.34 -1.73
C GLY A 596 8.99 1.55 -3.03
N LEU A 597 7.77 1.57 -3.59
CA LEU A 597 7.45 0.89 -4.85
C LEU A 597 8.15 1.56 -6.04
N SER A 598 8.14 2.88 -6.08
CA SER A 598 8.80 3.65 -7.14
C SER A 598 10.32 3.50 -7.09
N ALA A 599 10.90 3.43 -5.88
CA ALA A 599 12.34 3.24 -5.69
C ALA A 599 12.85 1.89 -6.22
N MET A 600 11.98 0.88 -6.30
CA MET A 600 12.37 -0.42 -6.85
C MET A 600 12.87 -0.35 -8.30
N LEU A 601 12.41 0.63 -9.08
CA LEU A 601 12.80 0.82 -10.48
C LEU A 601 14.06 1.68 -10.65
N HIS A 602 14.59 2.28 -9.58
CA HIS A 602 15.73 3.17 -9.67
C HIS A 602 17.02 2.42 -9.31
N ALA A 603 18.00 2.49 -10.20
CA ALA A 603 19.34 2.00 -9.93
C ALA A 603 20.11 3.01 -9.04
N ALA A 604 20.80 2.54 -8.02
CA ALA A 604 21.63 3.37 -7.15
C ALA A 604 23.09 3.33 -7.62
N GLY A 605 23.46 4.22 -8.57
CA GLY A 605 24.77 4.27 -9.16
C GLY A 605 25.07 3.02 -10.01
N GLU A 606 26.18 2.32 -9.74
CA GLU A 606 26.56 1.08 -10.46
C GLU A 606 25.79 -0.18 -9.97
N LYS A 607 24.98 -0.08 -8.91
CA LYS A 607 24.21 -1.22 -8.40
C LYS A 607 22.92 -1.39 -9.21
N PRO A 608 22.53 -2.64 -9.52
CA PRO A 608 21.25 -2.90 -10.16
C PRO A 608 20.10 -2.38 -9.30
N SER A 609 18.96 -2.07 -9.93
CA SER A 609 17.75 -1.70 -9.21
C SER A 609 17.22 -2.89 -8.37
N TYR A 610 16.45 -2.62 -7.35
CA TYR A 610 15.77 -3.70 -6.59
C TYR A 610 14.87 -4.57 -7.48
N TYR A 611 14.31 -3.98 -8.54
CA TYR A 611 13.58 -4.74 -9.54
C TYR A 611 14.50 -5.68 -10.32
N ASP A 612 15.63 -5.21 -10.79
CA ASP A 612 16.58 -6.04 -11.55
C ASP A 612 17.10 -7.21 -10.71
N GLU A 613 17.38 -6.96 -9.43
CA GLU A 613 17.79 -8.02 -8.50
C GLU A 613 16.64 -9.04 -8.29
N THR A 614 15.40 -8.55 -8.12
CA THR A 614 14.22 -9.39 -7.98
C THR A 614 13.95 -10.20 -9.25
N HIS A 615 14.03 -9.57 -10.41
CA HIS A 615 13.86 -10.22 -11.70
C HIS A 615 14.93 -11.29 -11.95
N ALA A 616 16.18 -10.99 -11.68
CA ALA A 616 17.27 -11.97 -11.79
C ALA A 616 17.04 -13.18 -10.86
N ALA A 617 16.55 -12.94 -9.65
CA ALA A 617 16.20 -14.02 -8.72
C ALA A 617 15.00 -14.85 -9.23
N ILE A 618 13.99 -14.21 -9.84
CA ILE A 618 12.84 -14.91 -10.47
C ILE A 618 13.31 -15.74 -11.66
N VAL A 619 14.19 -15.21 -12.51
CA VAL A 619 14.80 -15.95 -13.63
C VAL A 619 15.54 -17.18 -13.12
N ALA A 620 16.33 -17.03 -12.06
CA ALA A 620 17.05 -18.17 -11.46
C ALA A 620 16.09 -19.25 -10.93
N VAL A 621 14.96 -18.87 -10.33
CA VAL A 621 13.92 -19.80 -9.88
C VAL A 621 13.22 -20.46 -11.08
N HIS A 622 12.92 -19.68 -12.12
CA HIS A 622 12.37 -20.21 -13.38
C HIS A 622 13.29 -21.29 -13.99
N ASP A 623 14.55 -20.97 -14.16
CA ASP A 623 15.52 -21.91 -14.76
C ASP A 623 15.68 -23.15 -13.90
N TYR A 624 15.66 -23.00 -12.59
CA TYR A 624 15.69 -24.11 -11.64
C TYR A 624 14.46 -25.02 -11.76
N ALA A 625 13.26 -24.45 -11.77
CA ALA A 625 12.01 -25.20 -11.92
C ALA A 625 11.93 -25.85 -13.32
N LYS A 626 12.34 -25.13 -14.37
CA LYS A 626 12.37 -25.61 -15.75
C LYS A 626 13.37 -26.76 -15.94
N ALA A 627 14.50 -26.73 -15.27
CA ALA A 627 15.46 -27.82 -15.29
C ALA A 627 14.88 -29.10 -14.68
N VAL A 628 14.08 -29.00 -13.61
CA VAL A 628 13.36 -30.14 -13.03
C VAL A 628 12.26 -30.62 -13.98
N GLN A 629 11.47 -29.71 -14.55
CA GLN A 629 10.41 -30.01 -15.50
C GLN A 629 10.94 -30.75 -16.75
N GLY A 630 12.03 -30.29 -17.32
CA GLY A 630 12.68 -30.86 -18.52
C GLY A 630 13.46 -32.15 -18.26
N SER A 631 13.61 -32.57 -16.98
CA SER A 631 14.34 -33.80 -16.66
C SER A 631 13.58 -35.05 -17.16
N PRO A 632 14.30 -36.07 -17.68
CA PRO A 632 13.71 -37.36 -18.05
C PRO A 632 12.98 -38.06 -16.90
N ASP A 633 13.43 -37.84 -15.67
CA ASP A 633 12.79 -38.31 -14.43
C ASP A 633 12.56 -37.11 -13.52
N ARG A 634 11.41 -36.48 -13.69
CA ARG A 634 11.01 -35.28 -12.95
C ARG A 634 10.99 -35.48 -11.43
N GLY A 635 10.47 -36.63 -10.99
CA GLY A 635 10.39 -36.96 -9.60
C GLY A 635 11.78 -37.08 -8.94
N LYS A 636 12.70 -37.76 -9.61
CA LYS A 636 14.08 -37.88 -9.14
C LYS A 636 14.79 -36.52 -9.12
N ALA A 637 14.57 -35.70 -10.13
CA ALA A 637 15.13 -34.36 -10.19
C ALA A 637 14.56 -33.46 -9.07
N ALA A 638 13.26 -33.51 -8.85
CA ALA A 638 12.60 -32.79 -7.76
C ALA A 638 13.10 -33.24 -6.38
N LEU A 639 13.21 -34.54 -6.14
CA LEU A 639 13.74 -35.07 -4.89
C LEU A 639 15.18 -34.63 -4.65
N HIS A 640 15.99 -34.62 -5.69
CA HIS A 640 17.37 -34.14 -5.61
C HIS A 640 17.42 -32.63 -5.34
N ALA A 641 16.58 -31.86 -5.99
CA ALA A 641 16.46 -30.41 -5.79
C ALA A 641 16.07 -30.08 -4.34
N VAL A 642 15.08 -30.78 -3.81
CA VAL A 642 14.62 -30.64 -2.41
C VAL A 642 15.75 -31.05 -1.44
N HIS A 643 16.44 -32.14 -1.75
CA HIS A 643 17.56 -32.60 -0.94
C HIS A 643 18.68 -31.57 -0.88
N GLN A 644 19.09 -31.00 -2.01
CA GLN A 644 20.16 -29.96 -2.06
C GLN A 644 19.77 -28.74 -1.25
N ARG A 645 18.53 -28.31 -1.35
CA ARG A 645 17.99 -27.17 -0.60
C ARG A 645 18.05 -27.37 0.91
N PHE A 646 17.61 -28.52 1.41
CA PHE A 646 17.63 -28.82 2.86
C PHE A 646 19.00 -29.16 3.42
N SER A 647 19.87 -29.70 2.62
CA SER A 647 21.25 -30.00 3.05
C SER A 647 22.16 -28.76 3.03
N MET A 648 21.69 -27.61 2.56
CA MET A 648 22.47 -26.39 2.36
C MET A 648 23.74 -26.60 1.52
N THR A 649 23.78 -27.63 0.68
CA THR A 649 24.98 -28.04 -0.07
C THR A 649 25.04 -27.47 -1.48
N GLY A 650 24.10 -26.59 -1.88
CA GLY A 650 24.01 -26.07 -3.24
C GLY A 650 23.49 -24.64 -3.31
N HIS A 651 23.42 -24.13 -4.54
CA HIS A 651 22.75 -22.86 -4.84
C HIS A 651 21.24 -23.06 -4.65
N ASP A 652 20.63 -22.29 -3.74
CA ASP A 652 19.17 -22.27 -3.50
C ASP A 652 18.53 -20.99 -4.09
N PRO A 653 18.07 -21.06 -5.35
CA PRO A 653 17.41 -19.90 -5.97
C PRO A 653 16.12 -19.50 -5.26
N ILE A 654 15.38 -20.47 -4.70
CA ILE A 654 14.12 -20.22 -4.01
C ILE A 654 14.38 -19.47 -2.70
N GLY A 655 15.34 -19.94 -1.90
CA GLY A 655 15.74 -19.24 -0.68
C GLY A 655 16.37 -17.87 -0.96
N THR A 656 17.03 -17.70 -2.11
CA THR A 656 17.51 -16.39 -2.57
C THR A 656 16.34 -15.48 -2.88
N LEU A 657 15.33 -15.95 -3.63
CA LEU A 657 14.12 -15.18 -3.92
C LEU A 657 13.34 -14.82 -2.65
N GLN A 658 13.24 -15.73 -1.68
CA GLN A 658 12.62 -15.44 -0.38
C GLN A 658 13.36 -14.34 0.39
N ARG A 659 14.71 -14.36 0.38
CA ARG A 659 15.51 -13.29 0.99
C ARG A 659 15.35 -11.96 0.30
N VAL A 660 15.37 -11.94 -1.03
CA VAL A 660 15.08 -10.73 -1.81
C VAL A 660 13.70 -10.20 -1.48
N ALA A 661 12.69 -11.08 -1.43
CA ALA A 661 11.32 -10.70 -1.10
C ALA A 661 11.19 -9.98 0.25
N THR A 662 11.98 -10.35 1.27
CA THR A 662 11.91 -9.71 2.60
C THR A 662 12.35 -8.25 2.59
N GLY A 663 13.15 -7.83 1.62
CA GLY A 663 13.61 -6.44 1.44
C GLY A 663 12.65 -5.59 0.62
N LEU A 664 11.61 -6.17 0.01
CA LEU A 664 10.72 -5.46 -0.89
C LEU A 664 9.55 -4.79 -0.14
N PRO A 665 9.03 -3.68 -0.66
CA PRO A 665 7.86 -3.02 -0.10
C PRO A 665 6.58 -3.83 -0.36
N GLU A 666 5.59 -3.68 0.54
CA GLU A 666 4.25 -4.24 0.34
C GLU A 666 3.51 -3.52 -0.83
N PRO A 667 2.71 -4.27 -1.61
CA PRO A 667 2.42 -5.70 -1.54
C PRO A 667 3.38 -6.58 -2.37
N ILE A 668 4.41 -6.01 -2.99
CA ILE A 668 5.32 -6.73 -3.90
C ILE A 668 6.09 -7.83 -3.16
N ASN A 669 6.48 -7.57 -1.91
CA ASN A 669 7.10 -8.59 -1.05
C ASN A 669 6.21 -9.85 -0.96
N HIS A 670 4.90 -9.67 -0.80
CA HIS A 670 3.94 -10.77 -0.73
C HIS A 670 3.85 -11.54 -2.06
N HIS A 671 3.77 -10.81 -3.19
CA HIS A 671 3.74 -11.44 -4.51
C HIS A 671 4.99 -12.27 -4.78
N VAL A 672 6.17 -11.68 -4.55
CA VAL A 672 7.46 -12.35 -4.80
C VAL A 672 7.66 -13.53 -3.84
N ARG A 673 7.30 -13.37 -2.57
CA ARG A 673 7.34 -14.45 -1.59
C ARG A 673 6.41 -15.59 -1.98
N LYS A 674 5.20 -15.28 -2.42
CA LYS A 674 4.23 -16.29 -2.88
C LYS A 674 4.78 -17.08 -4.08
N VAL A 675 5.46 -16.43 -5.03
CA VAL A 675 6.15 -17.12 -6.13
C VAL A 675 7.15 -18.15 -5.60
N ALA A 676 8.00 -17.74 -4.67
CA ALA A 676 9.00 -18.62 -4.08
C ALA A 676 8.36 -19.79 -3.31
N ASP A 677 7.36 -19.51 -2.50
CA ASP A 677 6.66 -20.50 -1.66
C ASP A 677 5.88 -21.50 -2.53
N GLN A 678 5.17 -21.02 -3.55
CA GLN A 678 4.45 -21.88 -4.50
C GLN A 678 5.40 -22.75 -5.31
N THR A 679 6.53 -22.21 -5.75
CA THR A 679 7.57 -23.00 -6.44
C THR A 679 8.12 -24.08 -5.53
N ALA A 680 8.45 -23.73 -4.28
CA ALA A 680 8.88 -24.70 -3.29
C ALA A 680 7.83 -25.78 -3.07
N GLN A 681 6.57 -25.40 -2.98
CA GLN A 681 5.45 -26.30 -2.74
C GLN A 681 5.29 -27.32 -3.87
N VAL A 682 5.27 -26.88 -5.14
CA VAL A 682 5.10 -27.81 -6.27
C VAL A 682 6.30 -28.75 -6.41
N LEU A 683 7.52 -28.27 -6.18
CA LEU A 683 8.71 -29.12 -6.16
C LEU A 683 8.68 -30.11 -5.02
N ASN A 684 8.24 -29.69 -3.82
CA ASN A 684 8.07 -30.58 -2.67
C ASN A 684 7.02 -31.66 -2.96
N VAL A 685 5.91 -31.30 -3.61
CA VAL A 685 4.86 -32.25 -4.00
C VAL A 685 5.42 -33.30 -4.96
N GLU A 686 6.16 -32.90 -5.98
CA GLU A 686 6.79 -33.85 -6.90
C GLU A 686 7.83 -34.72 -6.21
N ALA A 687 8.64 -34.12 -5.34
CA ALA A 687 9.63 -34.87 -4.55
C ALA A 687 8.98 -35.88 -3.60
N LEU A 688 7.89 -35.50 -2.92
CA LEU A 688 7.17 -36.38 -2.01
C LEU A 688 6.45 -37.51 -2.76
N ARG A 689 5.90 -37.26 -3.95
CA ARG A 689 5.35 -38.31 -4.83
C ARG A 689 6.43 -39.33 -5.22
N GLU A 690 7.61 -38.83 -5.57
CA GLU A 690 8.74 -39.72 -5.91
C GLU A 690 9.21 -40.47 -4.69
N LEU A 691 9.27 -39.85 -3.52
CA LEU A 691 9.62 -40.51 -2.26
C LEU A 691 8.64 -41.64 -1.93
N GLU A 692 7.35 -41.41 -2.07
CA GLU A 692 6.29 -42.41 -1.89
C GLU A 692 6.43 -43.57 -2.88
N ARG A 693 6.66 -43.23 -4.15
CA ARG A 693 6.89 -44.24 -5.20
C ARG A 693 8.09 -45.10 -4.91
N ARG A 694 9.21 -44.51 -4.45
CA ARG A 694 10.44 -45.24 -4.10
C ARG A 694 10.24 -46.08 -2.86
N TRP A 695 9.53 -45.55 -1.86
CA TRP A 695 9.16 -46.36 -0.68
C TRP A 695 8.40 -47.61 -1.06
N ASP A 696 7.38 -47.48 -1.91
CA ASP A 696 6.60 -48.62 -2.37
C ASP A 696 7.46 -49.61 -3.16
N ALA A 697 8.30 -49.12 -4.07
CA ALA A 697 9.12 -49.98 -4.96
C ALA A 697 10.33 -50.61 -4.28
N GLU A 698 11.08 -49.83 -3.50
CA GLU A 698 12.39 -50.26 -2.99
C GLU A 698 12.29 -50.90 -1.61
N VAL A 699 11.33 -50.49 -0.78
CA VAL A 699 11.19 -50.91 0.61
C VAL A 699 9.97 -51.79 0.82
N TYR A 700 8.76 -51.24 0.60
CA TYR A 700 7.52 -51.94 0.91
C TYR A 700 7.32 -53.20 0.07
N SER A 701 7.50 -53.12 -1.24
CA SER A 701 7.33 -54.25 -2.16
C SER A 701 8.30 -55.38 -1.85
N PHE A 702 9.57 -55.05 -1.55
CA PHE A 702 10.56 -56.06 -1.15
C PHE A 702 10.16 -56.74 0.17
N PHE A 703 9.80 -55.95 1.19
CA PHE A 703 9.34 -56.49 2.47
C PHE A 703 8.13 -57.39 2.29
N GLN A 704 7.12 -56.93 1.56
CA GLN A 704 5.87 -57.64 1.34
C GLN A 704 6.09 -58.99 0.60
N GLN A 705 6.93 -58.99 -0.44
CA GLN A 705 7.16 -60.19 -1.24
C GLN A 705 8.10 -61.21 -0.59
N ARG A 706 9.10 -60.72 0.18
CA ARG A 706 10.18 -61.55 0.67
C ARG A 706 10.07 -61.92 2.17
N LEU A 707 9.47 -61.02 2.98
CA LEU A 707 9.53 -61.16 4.44
C LEU A 707 8.17 -61.19 5.13
N ALA A 708 7.21 -60.34 4.73
CA ALA A 708 5.99 -60.04 5.48
C ALA A 708 5.15 -61.29 5.78
N GLU A 709 5.04 -62.23 4.82
CA GLU A 709 4.26 -63.45 4.98
C GLU A 709 5.11 -64.69 5.36
N ARG A 710 6.32 -64.43 5.87
CA ARG A 710 7.26 -65.48 6.27
C ARG A 710 7.57 -65.38 7.76
N TYR A 711 8.08 -66.51 8.29
CA TYR A 711 8.64 -66.50 9.64
C TYR A 711 9.95 -65.70 9.63
N PRO A 712 10.25 -64.80 10.55
CA PRO A 712 9.67 -64.69 11.89
C PRO A 712 8.46 -63.76 12.04
N PHE A 713 7.97 -63.13 10.99
CA PHE A 713 6.87 -62.18 11.04
C PHE A 713 5.52 -62.89 11.17
N VAL A 714 5.36 -64.04 10.54
CA VAL A 714 4.19 -64.91 10.65
C VAL A 714 4.60 -66.27 11.20
N VAL A 715 4.09 -66.62 12.39
CA VAL A 715 4.56 -67.76 13.16
C VAL A 715 4.43 -69.12 12.42
N ARG A 716 3.37 -69.31 11.62
CA ARG A 716 3.11 -70.58 10.91
C ARG A 716 3.56 -70.61 9.46
N ALA A 717 4.15 -69.52 8.97
CA ALA A 717 4.59 -69.38 7.57
C ALA A 717 5.94 -70.06 7.32
N PRO A 718 6.34 -70.34 6.07
CA PRO A 718 7.69 -70.77 5.74
C PRO A 718 8.73 -69.76 6.21
N ASP A 719 9.99 -70.16 6.38
CA ASP A 719 11.07 -69.30 6.82
C ASP A 719 11.42 -68.25 5.76
N ALA A 720 11.68 -67.03 6.19
CA ALA A 720 12.40 -66.06 5.38
C ALA A 720 13.85 -66.48 5.22
N SER A 721 14.47 -66.22 4.06
CA SER A 721 15.92 -66.43 3.90
C SER A 721 16.69 -65.47 4.78
N LEU A 722 17.83 -65.88 5.32
CA LEU A 722 18.68 -64.94 6.06
C LEU A 722 19.27 -63.85 5.15
N GLU A 723 19.49 -64.16 3.90
CA GLU A 723 19.95 -63.23 2.90
C GLU A 723 18.91 -62.10 2.66
N ASP A 724 17.63 -62.48 2.50
CA ASP A 724 16.56 -61.44 2.34
C ASP A 724 16.40 -60.62 3.61
N PHE A 725 16.54 -61.25 4.79
CA PHE A 725 16.48 -60.58 6.07
C PHE A 725 17.62 -59.57 6.25
N GLU A 726 18.87 -60.00 5.93
CA GLU A 726 20.04 -59.14 5.96
C GLU A 726 19.96 -58.02 4.92
N ALA A 727 19.53 -58.36 3.70
CA ALA A 727 19.33 -57.37 2.61
C ALA A 727 18.29 -56.29 2.97
N PHE A 728 17.37 -56.59 3.90
CA PHE A 728 16.35 -55.62 4.32
C PHE A 728 16.73 -54.87 5.60
N PHE A 729 17.08 -55.61 6.70
CA PHE A 729 17.30 -55.04 8.04
C PHE A 729 18.76 -54.71 8.34
N GLY A 730 19.71 -55.20 7.54
CA GLY A 730 21.13 -55.03 7.80
C GLY A 730 21.55 -53.56 7.79
N PRO A 731 22.73 -53.23 8.35
CA PRO A 731 23.22 -51.89 8.40
C PRO A 731 23.42 -51.25 7.00
N LYS A 732 23.60 -52.05 5.97
CA LYS A 732 23.60 -51.67 4.56
C LYS A 732 22.36 -52.18 3.83
N GLY A 733 21.33 -52.59 4.58
CA GLY A 733 20.09 -53.08 4.03
C GLY A 733 19.22 -52.00 3.41
N ARG A 734 18.24 -52.41 2.61
CA ARG A 734 17.38 -51.51 1.82
C ARG A 734 16.67 -50.49 2.70
N LEU A 735 16.16 -50.89 3.87
CA LEU A 735 15.47 -50.01 4.78
C LEU A 735 16.38 -48.92 5.34
N GLN A 736 17.62 -49.27 5.73
CA GLN A 736 18.61 -48.35 6.23
C GLN A 736 19.12 -47.40 5.13
N GLN A 737 19.40 -47.96 3.94
CA GLN A 737 19.81 -47.12 2.80
C GLN A 737 18.74 -46.12 2.44
N PHE A 738 17.48 -46.53 2.42
CA PHE A 738 16.37 -45.63 2.15
C PHE A 738 16.25 -44.56 3.23
N GLN A 739 16.38 -44.96 4.51
CA GLN A 739 16.34 -44.01 5.62
C GLN A 739 17.49 -42.97 5.53
N ASP A 740 18.72 -43.44 5.29
CA ASP A 740 19.89 -42.59 5.23
C ASP A 740 19.90 -41.67 3.99
N GLN A 741 19.44 -42.18 2.84
CA GLN A 741 19.46 -41.41 1.58
C GLN A 741 18.30 -40.46 1.47
N TYR A 742 17.11 -40.82 1.94
CA TYR A 742 15.88 -40.08 1.64
C TYR A 742 15.15 -39.57 2.88
N LEU A 743 15.02 -40.39 3.96
CA LEU A 743 14.18 -40.03 5.09
C LEU A 743 14.87 -39.13 6.12
N LYS A 744 16.19 -39.23 6.24
CA LYS A 744 16.94 -38.55 7.31
C LYS A 744 16.76 -37.01 7.31
N LEU A 745 16.52 -36.44 6.15
CA LEU A 745 16.22 -35.02 5.99
C LEU A 745 14.82 -34.65 6.40
N PHE A 746 13.87 -35.56 6.20
CA PHE A 746 12.45 -35.37 6.54
C PHE A 746 12.12 -35.76 7.99
N LEU A 747 13.07 -36.41 8.71
CA LEU A 747 12.93 -36.83 10.10
C LEU A 747 13.58 -35.86 11.11
N LYS A 748 14.41 -34.93 10.67
CA LYS A 748 15.06 -33.93 11.54
C LYS A 748 14.10 -32.74 11.81
N ASP A 749 14.17 -32.19 13.04
CA ASP A 749 13.34 -31.10 13.56
C ASP A 749 13.41 -29.78 12.78
N ASN A 750 14.20 -29.68 11.72
CA ASN A 750 14.35 -28.50 10.85
C ASN A 750 13.21 -28.35 9.80
N LEU A 751 12.11 -29.03 9.97
CA LEU A 751 11.00 -29.13 9.03
C LEU A 751 9.93 -28.05 9.20
N GLU A 752 10.15 -26.99 9.99
CA GLU A 752 9.20 -25.89 10.14
C GLU A 752 8.76 -25.31 8.79
N ALA A 753 9.67 -25.17 7.84
CA ALA A 753 9.37 -24.64 6.49
C ALA A 753 8.50 -25.57 5.62
N LEU A 754 8.48 -26.89 5.90
CA LEU A 754 7.58 -27.85 5.25
C LEU A 754 6.28 -28.05 6.05
N GLN A 755 6.30 -27.74 7.33
CA GLN A 755 5.15 -27.88 8.23
C GLN A 755 4.18 -26.69 8.13
N ASP A 756 4.61 -25.50 7.73
CA ASP A 756 3.75 -24.31 7.57
C ASP A 756 2.59 -24.54 6.57
N GLY A 757 2.82 -25.39 5.55
CA GLY A 757 1.77 -25.80 4.63
C GLY A 757 0.86 -26.93 5.15
N LEU A 758 1.21 -27.61 6.26
CA LEU A 758 0.55 -28.83 6.78
C LEU A 758 0.04 -28.69 8.23
N GLN A 759 -0.12 -27.48 8.75
CA GLN A 759 -0.66 -27.23 10.10
C GLN A 759 0.09 -27.97 11.24
N GLY A 760 1.42 -28.02 11.17
CA GLY A 760 2.24 -28.61 12.23
C GLY A 760 2.17 -30.14 12.35
N ARG A 761 1.64 -30.85 11.36
CA ARG A 761 1.57 -32.30 11.32
C ARG A 761 2.81 -32.90 10.67
N SER A 762 3.30 -34.01 11.24
CA SER A 762 4.41 -34.76 10.64
C SER A 762 4.07 -35.21 9.21
N LEU A 763 4.99 -35.01 8.27
CA LEU A 763 4.85 -35.46 6.89
C LEU A 763 4.80 -36.98 6.78
N ILE A 764 5.62 -37.63 7.57
CA ILE A 764 5.71 -39.10 7.62
C ILE A 764 4.70 -39.62 8.63
N ARG A 765 4.03 -40.68 8.26
CA ARG A 765 3.06 -41.34 9.13
C ARG A 765 3.70 -41.77 10.43
N THR A 766 3.03 -41.52 11.55
CA THR A 766 3.51 -41.90 12.89
C THR A 766 3.72 -43.40 13.01
N ASP A 767 2.84 -44.21 12.40
CA ASP A 767 3.01 -45.65 12.38
C ASP A 767 4.26 -46.08 11.57
N VAL A 768 4.63 -45.39 10.52
CA VAL A 768 5.91 -45.63 9.80
C VAL A 768 7.08 -45.34 10.71
N ILE A 769 7.07 -44.19 11.40
CA ILE A 769 8.16 -43.82 12.33
C ILE A 769 8.31 -44.88 13.41
N GLU A 770 7.21 -45.34 13.99
CA GLU A 770 7.23 -46.43 14.96
C GLU A 770 7.80 -47.75 14.40
N GLN A 771 7.51 -48.05 13.11
CA GLN A 771 8.08 -49.24 12.47
C GLN A 771 9.58 -49.07 12.16
N LEU A 772 10.02 -47.87 11.82
CA LEU A 772 11.45 -47.57 11.66
C LEU A 772 12.22 -47.77 12.97
N GLU A 773 11.68 -47.25 14.09
CA GLU A 773 12.24 -47.48 15.42
C GLU A 773 12.26 -49.00 15.81
N ARG A 774 11.23 -49.73 15.41
CA ARG A 774 11.20 -51.18 15.61
C ARG A 774 12.24 -51.90 14.72
N ALA A 775 12.40 -51.43 13.48
CA ALA A 775 13.42 -51.94 12.59
C ALA A 775 14.84 -51.69 13.13
N ASP A 776 15.08 -50.50 13.70
CA ASP A 776 16.34 -50.22 14.38
C ASP A 776 16.61 -51.17 15.54
N ARG A 777 15.60 -51.43 16.36
CA ARG A 777 15.69 -52.43 17.45
C ARG A 777 15.92 -53.85 16.91
N ILE A 778 15.28 -54.21 15.78
CA ILE A 778 15.56 -55.51 15.11
C ILE A 778 17.03 -55.53 14.66
N ARG A 779 17.53 -54.48 14.09
CA ARG A 779 18.93 -54.38 13.65
C ARG A 779 19.90 -54.46 14.80
N GLU A 780 19.72 -53.72 15.87
CA GLU A 780 20.56 -53.77 17.07
C GLU A 780 20.54 -55.19 17.72
N THR A 781 19.39 -55.88 17.61
CA THR A 781 19.21 -57.21 18.18
C THR A 781 19.95 -58.27 17.37
N PHE A 782 19.87 -58.21 16.04
CA PHE A 782 20.31 -59.30 15.18
C PHE A 782 21.66 -59.07 14.50
N PHE A 783 22.19 -57.86 14.48
CA PHE A 783 23.45 -57.56 13.81
C PHE A 783 24.55 -57.15 14.80
N ASP A 784 25.78 -57.49 14.48
CA ASP A 784 26.94 -57.06 15.23
C ASP A 784 27.45 -55.65 14.77
N GLN A 785 28.51 -55.16 15.44
CA GLN A 785 29.11 -53.87 15.09
C GLN A 785 29.79 -53.85 13.71
N ARG A 786 30.08 -55.05 13.15
CA ARG A 786 30.66 -55.17 11.79
C ARG A 786 29.58 -55.26 10.71
N GLY A 787 28.31 -55.34 11.13
CA GLY A 787 27.19 -55.42 10.22
C GLY A 787 26.78 -56.84 9.83
N ASN A 788 27.38 -57.87 10.43
CA ASN A 788 27.05 -59.25 10.16
C ASN A 788 25.89 -59.69 11.04
N LEU A 789 25.08 -60.63 10.52
CA LEU A 789 24.04 -61.25 11.30
C LEU A 789 24.69 -62.08 12.43
N SER A 790 24.44 -61.70 13.68
CA SER A 790 25.08 -62.35 14.83
C SER A 790 24.24 -62.14 16.09
N VAL A 791 23.63 -63.20 16.57
CA VAL A 791 22.99 -63.31 17.90
C VAL A 791 23.79 -64.19 18.76
N GLN A 792 24.29 -63.69 19.89
CA GLN A 792 25.07 -64.46 20.86
C GLN A 792 24.32 -64.50 22.19
N PHE A 793 24.26 -65.67 22.78
CA PHE A 793 23.70 -65.86 24.08
C PHE A 793 24.31 -67.15 24.71
N SER A 794 24.13 -67.35 25.97
CA SER A 794 24.53 -68.57 26.60
C SER A 794 23.29 -69.37 27.12
N ILE A 795 23.41 -70.64 27.10
CA ILE A 795 22.37 -71.53 27.56
C ILE A 795 22.87 -72.42 28.73
N GLU A 796 22.08 -72.53 29.76
CA GLU A 796 22.37 -73.26 30.94
C GLU A 796 21.25 -74.27 31.17
N PRO A 797 21.55 -75.56 31.25
CA PRO A 797 20.59 -76.62 31.67
C PRO A 797 20.23 -76.44 33.15
N LEU A 798 18.92 -76.16 33.43
CA LEU A 798 18.45 -76.02 34.83
C LEU A 798 17.93 -77.32 35.46
N GLY A 799 17.46 -78.23 34.63
CA GLY A 799 16.95 -79.51 35.15
C GLY A 799 16.17 -80.31 34.12
N LEU A 800 16.33 -81.64 34.25
CA LEU A 800 15.70 -82.63 33.41
C LEU A 800 14.80 -83.46 34.29
N SER A 801 13.62 -83.82 33.84
CA SER A 801 12.70 -84.71 34.60
C SER A 801 13.33 -86.05 34.85
N ALA A 802 13.06 -86.65 36.02
CA ALA A 802 13.71 -87.85 36.54
C ALA A 802 13.50 -89.14 35.67
N ASN A 803 12.45 -89.14 34.84
CA ASN A 803 12.16 -90.24 33.91
C ASN A 803 12.98 -90.19 32.61
N GLN A 804 13.78 -89.15 32.44
CA GLN A 804 14.66 -88.96 31.27
C GLN A 804 16.14 -89.15 31.68
N ARG A 805 16.91 -89.86 30.84
CA ARG A 805 18.33 -90.08 31.08
C ARG A 805 19.20 -88.91 30.60
N THR A 806 18.90 -88.40 29.40
CA THR A 806 19.74 -87.40 28.73
C THR A 806 18.86 -86.47 27.95
N SER A 807 19.17 -85.21 27.95
CA SER A 807 18.70 -84.15 26.99
C SER A 807 19.82 -83.80 26.01
N LEU A 808 19.53 -83.95 24.75
CA LEU A 808 20.38 -83.45 23.64
C LEU A 808 19.66 -82.32 22.95
N LEU A 809 20.21 -81.20 23.11
CA LEU A 809 19.75 -79.99 22.45
C LEU A 809 20.75 -79.56 21.35
N ASP A 810 20.33 -79.62 20.13
CA ASP A 810 21.08 -79.15 18.96
C ASP A 810 20.44 -77.83 18.52
N LEU A 811 21.19 -76.75 18.59
CA LEU A 811 20.81 -75.44 18.13
C LEU A 811 21.69 -75.05 16.96
N ASP A 812 21.19 -75.23 15.76
CA ASP A 812 21.87 -74.86 14.54
C ASP A 812 23.28 -75.52 14.46
N GLY A 813 23.34 -76.83 14.78
CA GLY A 813 24.59 -77.64 14.81
C GLY A 813 25.45 -77.49 16.07
N GLN A 814 25.05 -76.67 17.02
CA GLN A 814 25.70 -76.50 18.33
C GLN A 814 25.05 -77.39 19.34
N LEU A 815 25.72 -78.53 19.71
CA LEU A 815 25.17 -79.58 20.54
C LEU A 815 25.43 -79.33 22.03
N ILE A 816 24.36 -79.42 22.84
CA ILE A 816 24.36 -79.31 24.29
C ILE A 816 23.77 -80.59 24.83
N SER A 817 24.59 -81.30 25.63
CA SER A 817 24.19 -82.52 26.26
C SER A 817 24.03 -82.32 27.78
N TYR A 818 22.93 -82.81 28.35
CA TYR A 818 22.75 -82.72 29.78
C TYR A 818 22.23 -84.11 30.36
N THR A 819 22.92 -84.58 31.39
CA THR A 819 22.70 -85.90 31.98
C THR A 819 22.62 -85.88 33.52
N HIS A 820 21.79 -84.98 34.09
CA HIS A 820 21.62 -84.81 35.54
C HIS A 820 22.88 -84.41 36.32
N GLY A 821 23.93 -83.92 35.60
CA GLY A 821 25.19 -83.47 36.19
C GLY A 821 25.13 -81.97 36.55
N PRO A 822 26.28 -81.40 36.96
CA PRO A 822 26.37 -79.98 37.16
C PRO A 822 26.03 -79.23 35.87
N SER A 823 25.34 -78.12 35.98
CA SER A 823 25.02 -77.31 34.82
C SER A 823 26.30 -76.62 34.22
N GLN A 824 26.46 -76.72 32.91
CA GLN A 824 27.51 -76.03 32.18
C GLN A 824 26.86 -75.01 31.32
N ILE A 825 27.39 -73.76 31.41
CA ILE A 825 26.95 -72.66 30.56
C ILE A 825 27.65 -72.83 29.23
N THR A 826 26.88 -72.89 28.13
CA THR A 826 27.41 -73.07 26.79
C THR A 826 27.06 -71.81 25.96
N GLY A 827 28.06 -71.20 25.36
CA GLY A 827 27.83 -70.07 24.42
C GLY A 827 27.24 -70.53 23.09
N ILE A 828 26.23 -69.87 22.61
CA ILE A 828 25.53 -70.15 21.35
C ILE A 828 25.68 -68.92 20.45
N VAL A 829 25.95 -69.14 19.19
CA VAL A 829 26.05 -68.13 18.13
C VAL A 829 25.07 -68.48 17.01
N TRP A 830 24.29 -67.58 16.60
CA TRP A 830 23.38 -67.79 15.49
C TRP A 830 23.58 -66.62 14.48
N PRO A 831 23.61 -66.86 13.19
CA PRO A 831 23.69 -68.17 12.51
C PRO A 831 25.02 -68.87 12.77
N ASN A 832 25.02 -70.18 12.81
CA ASN A 832 26.27 -70.94 12.96
C ASN A 832 26.95 -71.07 11.57
N THR A 833 27.98 -70.26 11.37
CA THR A 833 28.75 -70.19 10.08
C THR A 833 29.77 -71.32 9.91
N LEU A 834 29.98 -72.13 10.96
CA LEU A 834 30.98 -73.23 10.97
C LEU A 834 30.46 -74.52 10.36
N GLY A 835 29.20 -74.59 9.97
CA GLY A 835 28.61 -75.76 9.31
C GLY A 835 27.29 -75.43 8.60
N GLN A 836 26.91 -76.16 7.56
CA GLN A 836 25.64 -76.01 6.89
C GLN A 836 24.52 -76.74 7.69
N HIS A 837 24.24 -76.35 8.90
CA HIS A 837 23.18 -76.91 9.74
C HIS A 837 21.93 -76.05 9.67
N VAL A 838 20.92 -76.54 8.99
CA VAL A 838 19.64 -75.85 8.83
C VAL A 838 18.54 -76.48 9.69
N ARG A 839 18.94 -77.01 10.86
CA ARG A 839 17.97 -77.67 11.78
C ARG A 839 18.32 -77.36 13.23
N SER A 840 17.32 -77.38 14.05
CA SER A 840 17.46 -77.42 15.51
C SER A 840 16.51 -78.39 16.07
N ASN A 841 17.01 -79.25 17.01
CA ASN A 841 16.19 -80.26 17.65
C ASN A 841 16.49 -80.35 19.14
N LEU A 842 15.47 -80.82 19.90
CA LEU A 842 15.62 -81.24 21.28
C LEU A 842 15.17 -82.67 21.37
N THR A 843 16.10 -83.51 21.75
CA THR A 843 15.84 -84.90 21.94
C THR A 843 15.98 -85.27 23.43
N LEU A 844 14.92 -85.88 24.03
CA LEU A 844 14.98 -86.39 25.36
C LEU A 844 14.99 -87.91 25.26
N LEU A 845 16.04 -88.51 25.88
CA LEU A 845 16.26 -89.94 25.95
C LEU A 845 15.79 -90.45 27.30
N ARG A 846 14.86 -91.37 27.28
CA ARG A 846 14.41 -92.04 28.48
C ARG A 846 15.38 -93.11 28.99
N GLN A 847 15.22 -93.52 30.26
CA GLN A 847 16.04 -94.56 30.82
C GLN A 847 15.83 -95.90 30.11
N ASN A 848 14.67 -96.09 29.46
CA ASN A 848 14.36 -97.31 28.69
C ASN A 848 14.86 -97.34 27.25
N GLY A 849 15.64 -96.35 26.85
CA GLY A 849 16.20 -96.17 25.50
C GLY A 849 15.27 -95.51 24.47
N ASN A 850 14.01 -95.30 24.79
CA ASN A 850 13.11 -94.57 23.87
C ASN A 850 13.42 -93.09 23.87
N SER A 851 13.31 -92.49 22.72
CA SER A 851 13.53 -91.04 22.55
C SER A 851 12.27 -90.28 22.12
N SER A 852 12.12 -89.08 22.57
CA SER A 852 11.16 -88.16 22.05
C SER A 852 11.87 -86.90 21.61
N SER A 853 11.56 -86.39 20.41
CA SER A 853 12.24 -85.21 19.82
C SER A 853 11.27 -84.13 19.34
N LEU A 854 11.74 -82.91 19.40
CA LEU A 854 11.13 -81.73 18.84
C LEU A 854 12.13 -81.20 17.79
N GLU A 855 11.77 -81.22 16.50
CA GLU A 855 12.69 -80.78 15.40
C GLU A 855 12.06 -79.72 14.60
N TYR A 856 12.86 -78.76 14.28
CA TYR A 856 12.56 -77.70 13.32
C TYR A 856 13.68 -77.59 12.27
N ARG A 857 13.28 -77.31 11.03
CA ARG A 857 14.20 -77.16 9.92
C ARG A 857 14.02 -75.78 9.33
N GLY A 858 15.09 -75.29 8.77
CA GLY A 858 15.15 -73.99 8.15
C GLY A 858 16.08 -73.00 8.85
N PRO A 859 16.43 -71.91 8.24
CA PRO A 859 17.41 -70.99 8.79
C PRO A 859 16.98 -70.39 10.14
N TRP A 860 15.69 -70.38 10.45
CA TRP A 860 15.14 -69.89 11.73
C TRP A 860 14.81 -71.01 12.70
N SER A 861 15.25 -72.26 12.44
CA SER A 861 14.93 -73.42 13.19
C SER A 861 15.21 -73.28 14.70
N MET A 862 16.29 -72.66 15.09
CA MET A 862 16.66 -72.33 16.45
C MET A 862 15.58 -71.49 17.16
N PHE A 863 15.14 -70.38 16.57
CA PHE A 863 14.12 -69.53 17.17
C PHE A 863 12.75 -70.16 17.18
N ARG A 864 12.43 -71.02 16.20
CA ARG A 864 11.21 -71.85 16.22
C ARG A 864 11.21 -72.82 17.35
N LEU A 865 12.35 -73.47 17.57
CA LEU A 865 12.47 -74.38 18.68
C LEU A 865 12.35 -73.64 20.02
N LEU A 866 13.11 -72.56 20.19
CA LEU A 866 13.08 -71.75 21.42
C LEU A 866 11.67 -71.19 21.71
N SER A 867 10.92 -70.85 20.72
CA SER A 867 9.54 -70.31 20.85
C SER A 867 8.54 -71.33 21.34
N ARG A 868 8.88 -72.65 21.35
CA ARG A 868 8.06 -73.72 21.88
C ARG A 868 8.26 -73.94 23.38
N GLY A 869 9.34 -73.38 23.92
CA GLY A 869 9.55 -73.43 25.35
C GLY A 869 8.49 -72.63 26.11
N ALA A 870 7.87 -73.31 27.15
CA ALA A 870 6.98 -72.58 28.05
C ALA A 870 7.82 -71.70 28.97
N LEU A 871 7.43 -70.40 29.04
CA LEU A 871 8.11 -69.37 29.82
C LEU A 871 7.84 -69.66 31.35
N ASN A 872 8.88 -69.89 32.13
CA ASN A 872 8.79 -70.00 33.57
C ASN A 872 9.31 -68.77 34.35
N GLY A 873 10.23 -68.07 33.80
CA GLY A 873 10.83 -66.91 34.42
C GLY A 873 11.46 -65.97 33.33
N ARG A 874 11.45 -64.67 33.57
CA ARG A 874 12.06 -63.72 32.67
C ARG A 874 12.65 -62.55 33.45
N THR A 875 13.86 -62.17 33.09
CA THR A 875 14.54 -60.96 33.54
C THR A 875 14.85 -60.11 32.31
N ALA A 876 15.55 -58.97 32.47
CA ALA A 876 15.97 -58.13 31.35
C ALA A 876 16.92 -58.89 30.39
N THR A 877 17.79 -59.74 30.91
CA THR A 877 18.86 -60.44 30.19
C THR A 877 18.73 -61.98 30.21
N SER A 878 17.78 -62.55 30.88
CA SER A 878 17.61 -64.00 30.92
C SER A 878 16.17 -64.48 30.83
N VAL A 879 15.99 -65.66 30.30
CA VAL A 879 14.69 -66.33 30.23
C VAL A 879 14.80 -67.82 30.59
N ASP A 880 13.91 -68.31 31.46
CA ASP A 880 13.82 -69.68 31.79
C ASP A 880 12.75 -70.32 30.94
N LEU A 881 13.11 -71.29 30.13
CA LEU A 881 12.20 -72.02 29.24
C LEU A 881 12.11 -73.49 29.66
N SER A 882 10.87 -74.00 29.63
CA SER A 882 10.64 -75.45 29.82
C SER A 882 10.07 -76.08 28.55
N PHE A 883 10.72 -77.08 28.10
CA PHE A 883 10.35 -77.89 26.92
C PHE A 883 9.73 -79.21 27.35
N LYS A 884 8.51 -79.42 26.94
CA LYS A 884 7.81 -80.71 27.17
C LYS A 884 7.85 -81.49 25.88
N THR A 885 8.43 -82.67 25.90
CA THR A 885 8.51 -83.64 24.81
C THR A 885 8.15 -85.01 25.28
N GLY A 886 7.00 -85.50 24.76
CA GLY A 886 6.41 -86.69 25.32
C GLY A 886 5.99 -86.45 26.78
N ASP A 887 6.46 -87.37 27.72
CA ASP A 887 6.30 -87.21 29.15
C ASP A 887 7.50 -86.57 29.86
N GLY A 888 8.56 -86.17 29.10
CA GLY A 888 9.74 -85.50 29.59
C GLY A 888 9.66 -83.97 29.56
N VAL A 889 10.28 -83.39 30.58
CA VAL A 889 10.41 -81.95 30.65
C VAL A 889 11.87 -81.61 30.89
N MET A 890 12.40 -80.70 30.04
CA MET A 890 13.73 -80.14 30.18
C MET A 890 13.60 -78.64 30.38
N ARG A 891 14.33 -78.09 31.33
CA ARG A 891 14.38 -76.64 31.57
C ARG A 891 15.75 -76.08 31.27
N TYR A 892 15.78 -74.98 30.54
CA TYR A 892 16.97 -74.23 30.20
C TYR A 892 16.81 -72.76 30.62
N ARG A 893 17.90 -72.18 31.07
CA ARG A 893 18.05 -70.73 31.17
C ARG A 893 18.87 -70.26 30.01
N LEU A 894 18.35 -69.28 29.32
CA LEU A 894 19.04 -68.61 28.28
C LEU A 894 19.43 -67.22 28.82
N ASN A 895 20.74 -66.85 28.71
CA ASN A 895 21.26 -65.57 29.15
C ASN A 895 21.76 -64.85 27.93
N ALA A 896 21.20 -63.70 27.71
CA ALA A 896 21.60 -62.80 26.57
C ALA A 896 22.77 -61.89 26.98
N GLU A 897 23.69 -61.70 26.08
CA GLU A 897 24.83 -60.83 26.28
C GLU A 897 24.46 -59.32 26.09
N LYS A 898 23.47 -59.06 25.23
CA LYS A 898 23.02 -57.70 24.94
C LYS A 898 21.70 -57.39 25.64
N ALA A 899 21.50 -56.13 26.06
CA ALA A 899 20.25 -55.66 26.62
C ALA A 899 19.07 -55.81 25.62
N PHE A 900 19.31 -55.50 24.35
CA PHE A 900 18.40 -55.79 23.24
C PHE A 900 18.75 -57.14 22.64
N ASN A 901 17.87 -58.10 22.83
CA ASN A 901 18.12 -59.47 22.39
C ASN A 901 16.80 -60.19 22.03
N PRO A 902 16.83 -61.15 21.08
CA PRO A 902 15.62 -61.79 20.60
C PRO A 902 15.05 -62.84 21.57
N ILE A 903 15.79 -63.21 22.65
CA ILE A 903 15.42 -64.21 23.58
C ILE A 903 14.44 -63.69 24.63
N THR A 904 14.78 -62.60 25.27
CA THR A 904 13.91 -61.96 26.28
C THR A 904 12.90 -60.95 25.65
N GLN A 905 13.12 -60.51 24.42
CA GLN A 905 12.23 -59.60 23.73
C GLN A 905 11.60 -60.27 22.50
N GLN A 906 10.47 -59.73 22.05
CA GLN A 906 9.79 -60.19 20.85
C GLN A 906 9.91 -59.13 19.77
N PRO A 907 11.08 -58.92 19.13
CA PRO A 907 11.36 -57.77 18.28
C PRO A 907 10.47 -57.70 17.04
N PHE A 908 9.96 -58.85 16.57
CA PHE A 908 9.08 -58.92 15.40
C PHE A 908 7.61 -58.70 15.71
N LYS A 909 7.21 -58.72 17.01
CA LYS A 909 5.81 -58.60 17.40
C LYS A 909 5.26 -57.24 17.05
N GLY A 910 4.25 -57.24 16.15
CA GLY A 910 3.61 -56.01 15.69
C GLY A 910 4.42 -55.21 14.68
N PHE A 911 5.53 -55.75 14.16
CA PHE A 911 6.19 -55.16 13.03
C PHE A 911 5.35 -55.38 11.78
N ARG A 912 4.87 -54.25 11.19
CA ARG A 912 4.09 -54.24 9.95
C ARG A 912 4.44 -53.01 9.20
N LEU A 913 5.04 -53.12 8.06
CA LEU A 913 5.38 -51.99 7.25
C LEU A 913 4.16 -51.45 6.52
N PRO A 914 3.77 -50.17 6.71
CA PRO A 914 2.68 -49.60 5.98
C PRO A 914 3.06 -49.40 4.50
N ARG A 915 2.11 -49.54 3.59
CA ARG A 915 2.34 -49.31 2.17
C ARG A 915 2.60 -47.84 1.89
N GLY A 916 1.79 -46.95 2.50
CA GLY A 916 1.96 -45.50 2.39
C GLY A 916 2.97 -44.99 3.40
N LEU A 917 3.88 -44.16 2.94
CA LEU A 917 4.89 -43.51 3.74
C LEU A 917 4.37 -42.19 4.35
N LEU A 918 3.59 -41.43 3.57
CA LEU A 918 3.11 -40.10 3.93
C LEU A 918 1.75 -40.14 4.63
N GLN A 919 1.52 -39.16 5.52
CA GLN A 919 0.33 -39.13 6.39
C GLN A 919 -0.98 -38.87 5.62
N GLN A 920 -0.87 -38.13 4.50
CA GLN A 920 -1.96 -37.93 3.52
C GLN A 920 -1.41 -38.21 2.12
N PRO A 921 -2.22 -38.74 1.20
CA PRO A 921 -1.82 -38.71 -0.20
C PRO A 921 -1.54 -37.25 -0.56
N VAL A 922 -0.39 -37.00 -1.18
CA VAL A 922 0.03 -35.65 -1.61
C VAL A 922 -1.01 -35.11 -2.58
N ARG A 923 -2.04 -34.49 -2.05
CA ARG A 923 -2.95 -33.64 -2.80
C ARG A 923 -2.40 -32.22 -2.70
N VAL A 924 -2.06 -31.62 -3.83
CA VAL A 924 -2.05 -30.16 -3.92
C VAL A 924 -3.42 -29.74 -3.41
N ALA A 925 -3.49 -28.83 -2.45
CA ALA A 925 -4.75 -28.21 -2.05
C ALA A 925 -5.22 -27.34 -3.22
N LEU A 926 -5.71 -27.99 -4.26
CA LEU A 926 -6.44 -27.38 -5.34
C LEU A 926 -7.82 -27.07 -4.76
N ALA A 927 -8.21 -25.83 -4.93
CA ALA A 927 -9.52 -25.31 -4.64
C ALA A 927 -10.61 -26.38 -4.90
N GLU A 928 -11.01 -27.08 -3.86
CA GLU A 928 -12.28 -27.80 -3.82
C GLU A 928 -13.38 -26.75 -3.60
N GLN A 929 -13.68 -25.97 -4.66
CA GLN A 929 -14.92 -25.22 -4.77
C GLN A 929 -15.26 -25.05 -6.24
N ALA A 930 -15.68 -26.14 -6.88
CA ALA A 930 -16.52 -26.09 -8.09
C ALA A 930 -17.16 -27.46 -8.29
N ASP A 931 -18.06 -27.83 -7.42
CA ASP A 931 -19.15 -28.75 -7.76
C ASP A 931 -20.39 -28.28 -6.99
N VAL A 932 -21.02 -27.25 -7.52
CA VAL A 932 -22.44 -26.99 -7.29
C VAL A 932 -23.17 -27.75 -8.40
N PRO A 933 -23.99 -28.74 -8.10
CA PRO A 933 -24.80 -29.41 -9.12
C PRO A 933 -25.81 -28.40 -9.65
N VAL A 934 -25.81 -28.27 -10.98
CA VAL A 934 -26.88 -27.62 -11.73
C VAL A 934 -28.18 -28.40 -11.45
N MET A 935 -29.14 -27.74 -10.82
CA MET A 935 -30.57 -28.00 -10.94
C MET A 935 -31.25 -26.69 -11.29
#